data_65b409fa551e910727e31059bdcc7ef1
#
_entry.id   65b409fa551e910727e31059bdcc7ef1
#
_cell.length_a   1.000
_cell.length_b   1.000
_cell.length_c   1.000
_cell.angle_alpha   90.00
_cell.angle_beta   90.00
_cell.angle_gamma   90.00
#
_symmetry.space_group_name_H-M   'P 1'
#
loop_
_entity.id
_entity.type
_entity.pdbx_description
1 polymer ?
#
loop_
_entity_poly.entity_id
_entity_poly.type
_entity_poly.pdbx_seq_one_letter_code
_entity_poly.pdbx_strand_id
1 'polypeptide(L)'
;MDKHLSRVMVGLKQLPIRTLLATFWKDPKRRYGLSAAVLAAYLLLARSLRFRRLKRLRRVYGKYSTREEMATMTDHDAWEIQKTMLVMEFPSASLKALQFALFRTYGIPTISGLLLRTSQFSNPATSFKRYADTGALIGQFMAFDPTSERAQTAIARTKFLHTGYRSSGKILESDMLYTLSLFALEPIRFIAMFEWRELSDLEQCAIGTYWKSLGDALDISFAVLPSGPHGFKDGLHFLEELREWSVKYEMDYMKPTPQNKEVAEKTMDVLLYAVPKVLRPIGVNFASCVMDDRLREAMMYPPPPAIYKAIFSSLVTLRRFYLGHLALPRANFQRIDIFTDKPNEYGRYYVNLYEAIPYYVKPTLWNRWGPGAWVSRAMGMPLPGDDDDKYYPRGFDLEDLGPKYFEGKGRKSVAEIREQLKKERRGQSPFTPELPNLDAWILGSGISSLTAAVHLIQEAHVPPSRIHILEKLSVAGGTTVSYGDAEHGYDFRAGVRPQFNDMCMDTLLSLVPSLSDPNRTVRDEIYQYVEGMVIPKAQTRFLTHTPHGVGLGNGRKMELGVRDRLDLFKLASKFGLKPTHSAAEFRRYLHRFNDLHALNDPHVLDMGRYNVHESIMVPVARFLQAKGVDFRFNTTICDILFAHDNPDDPIEPTRVTAIRVLPARERGTSICSRDEQIIQLCPADIVIVTLGSIYSSILTGNNTRSPPRLERVPTTLTMPDGAGNDTDEDSPIDSELDENWLLWLELCTKHPKFGNAYNFCTRVHESRIESFTITFSSPEFFTRLAGTTGNDPGPNTILTLRDSSWLITLRIPAQPVFPDQPANIEVCWGYALHPDKVGDYVSKPMLYCSGEEILTEILSHLRWEPEQILKNAITVPCIQPRAASTLLPRDPEDRPTVIPKGMHNMAVIGPFVEIPDEVVVTTDYSVRGAQMAVRGLMGLGGSVRKSKKANAISFLGLL
;
A
#
# COMPACT_ATOMS: atom_id res chain seq x y z
N MET A 1 17.71 1.91 -44.44
CA MET A 1 18.32 1.88 -43.11
C MET A 1 19.18 0.66 -42.88
N ASP A 2 18.90 -0.47 -43.51
CA ASP A 2 19.67 -1.74 -43.34
C ASP A 2 21.05 -1.80 -43.99
N LYS A 3 21.30 -1.03 -45.04
CA LYS A 3 22.63 -0.96 -45.67
C LYS A 3 23.67 -0.13 -44.91
N HIS A 4 23.27 0.76 -44.02
CA HIS A 4 24.18 1.52 -43.14
C HIS A 4 24.56 0.76 -41.89
N LEU A 5 23.63 0.01 -41.30
CA LEU A 5 23.90 -0.83 -40.12
C LEU A 5 24.82 -2.03 -40.47
N SER A 6 24.69 -2.60 -41.64
CA SER A 6 25.58 -3.71 -42.10
C SER A 6 27.04 -3.23 -42.35
N ARG A 7 27.23 -2.01 -42.84
CA ARG A 7 28.57 -1.43 -43.03
C ARG A 7 29.26 -1.07 -41.72
N VAL A 8 28.49 -0.60 -40.66
CA VAL A 8 29.03 -0.32 -39.33
C VAL A 8 29.38 -1.63 -38.59
N MET A 9 28.58 -2.69 -38.77
CA MET A 9 28.86 -3.99 -38.16
C MET A 9 30.03 -4.74 -38.81
N VAL A 10 30.28 -4.53 -40.11
CA VAL A 10 31.44 -5.10 -40.82
C VAL A 10 32.73 -4.32 -40.47
N GLY A 11 32.62 -3.00 -40.25
CA GLY A 11 33.76 -2.20 -39.81
C GLY A 11 34.23 -2.52 -38.39
N LEU A 12 33.35 -2.96 -37.51
CA LEU A 12 33.69 -3.35 -36.12
C LEU A 12 34.31 -4.76 -36.05
N LYS A 13 34.12 -5.61 -37.05
CA LYS A 13 34.76 -6.97 -37.14
C LYS A 13 36.18 -6.97 -37.62
N GLN A 14 36.69 -5.85 -38.16
CA GLN A 14 38.06 -5.73 -38.73
C GLN A 14 39.00 -4.87 -37.91
N LEU A 15 38.64 -4.36 -36.73
CA LEU A 15 39.60 -3.81 -35.81
C LEU A 15 40.43 -4.95 -35.19
N PRO A 16 41.75 -4.98 -35.38
CA PRO A 16 42.61 -6.04 -34.88
C PRO A 16 42.82 -5.81 -33.36
N ILE A 17 41.75 -6.01 -32.59
CA ILE A 17 41.76 -5.89 -31.12
C ILE A 17 42.86 -6.77 -30.53
N ARG A 18 43.14 -7.95 -31.14
CA ARG A 18 44.23 -8.83 -30.71
C ARG A 18 45.60 -8.26 -31.00
N THR A 19 45.82 -7.58 -32.16
CA THR A 19 47.11 -6.98 -32.53
C THR A 19 47.31 -5.65 -31.77
N LEU A 20 46.27 -4.87 -31.51
CA LEU A 20 46.33 -3.68 -30.64
C LEU A 20 46.62 -4.06 -29.19
N LEU A 21 45.97 -5.08 -28.67
CA LEU A 21 46.28 -5.63 -27.34
C LEU A 21 47.69 -6.18 -27.28
N ALA A 22 48.18 -6.92 -28.28
CA ALA A 22 49.52 -7.49 -28.30
C ALA A 22 50.63 -6.39 -28.38
N THR A 23 50.43 -5.31 -29.13
CA THR A 23 51.35 -4.18 -29.18
C THR A 23 51.30 -3.33 -27.93
N PHE A 24 50.12 -3.18 -27.29
CA PHE A 24 49.97 -2.51 -25.99
C PHE A 24 50.66 -3.26 -24.85
N TRP A 25 50.66 -4.59 -24.89
CA TRP A 25 51.28 -5.43 -23.85
C TRP A 25 52.83 -5.51 -23.98
N LYS A 26 53.43 -5.11 -25.09
CA LYS A 26 54.87 -5.10 -25.30
C LYS A 26 55.58 -3.89 -24.68
N ASP A 27 54.90 -2.76 -24.51
CA ASP A 27 55.49 -1.55 -23.93
C ASP A 27 55.18 -1.48 -22.42
N PRO A 28 56.18 -1.60 -21.51
CA PRO A 28 55.98 -1.53 -20.07
C PRO A 28 55.31 -0.24 -19.59
N LYS A 29 55.69 0.91 -20.19
CA LYS A 29 55.14 2.22 -19.79
C LYS A 29 53.64 2.33 -20.14
N ARG A 30 53.21 1.85 -21.28
CA ARG A 30 51.78 1.82 -21.69
C ARG A 30 50.97 0.85 -20.85
N ARG A 31 51.54 -0.30 -20.49
CA ARG A 31 50.91 -1.31 -19.62
C ARG A 31 50.72 -0.76 -18.21
N TYR A 32 51.73 -0.10 -17.61
CA TYR A 32 51.56 0.54 -16.31
C TYR A 32 50.60 1.73 -16.35
N GLY A 33 50.60 2.53 -17.44
CA GLY A 33 49.65 3.61 -17.61
C GLY A 33 48.19 3.11 -17.73
N LEU A 34 47.95 2.04 -18.50
CA LEU A 34 46.63 1.44 -18.61
C LEU A 34 46.18 0.81 -17.28
N SER A 35 47.07 0.11 -16.59
CA SER A 35 46.75 -0.48 -15.28
C SER A 35 46.42 0.62 -14.26
N ALA A 36 47.15 1.72 -14.24
CA ALA A 36 46.86 2.86 -13.40
C ALA A 36 45.53 3.54 -13.75
N ALA A 37 45.21 3.68 -15.05
CA ALA A 37 43.96 4.22 -15.51
C ALA A 37 42.75 3.33 -15.14
N VAL A 38 42.90 2.02 -15.30
CA VAL A 38 41.88 1.03 -14.90
C VAL A 38 41.65 1.05 -13.39
N LEU A 39 42.78 1.11 -12.61
CA LEU A 39 42.70 1.22 -11.17
C LEU A 39 42.02 2.54 -10.75
N ALA A 40 42.38 3.66 -11.36
CA ALA A 40 41.76 4.96 -11.07
C ALA A 40 40.27 4.94 -11.42
N ALA A 41 39.87 4.39 -12.57
CA ALA A 41 38.46 4.22 -12.96
C ALA A 41 37.72 3.34 -11.98
N TYR A 42 38.33 2.24 -11.54
CA TYR A 42 37.75 1.36 -10.53
C TYR A 42 37.53 2.10 -9.19
N LEU A 43 38.52 2.83 -8.71
CA LEU A 43 38.42 3.60 -7.46
C LEU A 43 37.36 4.70 -7.53
N LEU A 44 37.27 5.41 -8.68
CA LEU A 44 36.22 6.38 -8.94
C LEU A 44 34.83 5.74 -8.97
N LEU A 45 34.69 4.58 -9.62
CA LEU A 45 33.48 3.82 -9.63
C LEU A 45 33.08 3.37 -8.21
N ALA A 46 34.03 2.79 -7.47
CA ALA A 46 33.79 2.34 -6.10
C ALA A 46 33.35 3.53 -5.20
N ARG A 47 33.99 4.69 -5.35
CA ARG A 47 33.63 5.91 -4.62
C ARG A 47 32.22 6.43 -5.01
N SER A 48 31.88 6.43 -6.29
CA SER A 48 30.58 6.91 -6.78
C SER A 48 29.43 6.03 -6.33
N LEU A 49 29.62 4.70 -6.30
CA LEU A 49 28.60 3.73 -5.92
C LEU A 49 28.41 3.61 -4.40
N ARG A 50 29.47 3.87 -3.61
CA ARG A 50 29.52 3.62 -2.17
C ARG A 50 28.41 4.30 -1.38
N PHE A 51 28.17 5.58 -1.62
CA PHE A 51 27.16 6.37 -0.93
C PHE A 51 25.78 6.33 -1.62
N ARG A 52 25.64 5.59 -2.73
CA ARG A 52 24.41 5.56 -3.51
C ARG A 52 23.20 5.09 -2.68
N ARG A 53 23.43 4.07 -1.82
CA ARG A 53 22.36 3.52 -0.97
C ARG A 53 21.96 4.49 0.14
N LEU A 54 22.94 5.09 0.81
CA LEU A 54 22.68 6.11 1.82
C LEU A 54 21.95 7.34 1.23
N LYS A 55 22.39 7.81 0.04
CA LYS A 55 21.69 8.89 -0.67
C LYS A 55 20.26 8.52 -1.07
N ARG A 56 20.04 7.26 -1.49
CA ARG A 56 18.70 6.76 -1.78
C ARG A 56 17.84 6.71 -0.52
N LEU A 57 18.39 6.22 0.59
CA LEU A 57 17.70 6.15 1.87
C LEU A 57 17.27 7.55 2.34
N ARG A 58 18.19 8.53 2.34
CA ARG A 58 17.87 9.93 2.67
C ARG A 58 16.82 10.56 1.74
N ARG A 59 16.76 10.15 0.47
CA ARG A 59 15.74 10.63 -0.47
C ARG A 59 14.36 10.01 -0.19
N VAL A 60 14.31 8.70 0.07
CA VAL A 60 13.06 7.99 0.34
C VAL A 60 12.45 8.41 1.68
N TYR A 61 13.31 8.60 2.70
CA TYR A 61 12.90 8.98 4.05
C TYR A 61 13.21 10.45 4.36
N GLY A 62 13.17 11.32 3.35
CA GLY A 62 13.43 12.76 3.49
C GLY A 62 12.43 13.47 4.43
N LYS A 63 11.28 12.87 4.65
CA LYS A 63 10.27 13.31 5.64
C LYS A 63 10.74 13.22 7.10
N TYR A 64 11.94 12.72 7.38
CA TYR A 64 12.54 12.60 8.70
C TYR A 64 13.87 13.35 8.76
N SER A 65 13.88 14.62 8.30
CA SER A 65 15.10 15.44 8.22
C SER A 65 15.43 16.18 9.51
N THR A 66 14.40 16.53 10.30
CA THR A 66 14.53 17.21 11.60
C THR A 66 14.19 16.27 12.77
N ARG A 67 14.54 16.69 14.01
CA ARG A 67 14.23 15.91 15.23
C ARG A 67 12.73 15.77 15.43
N GLU A 68 11.97 16.83 15.15
CA GLU A 68 10.50 16.85 15.23
C GLU A 68 9.87 15.86 14.24
N GLU A 69 10.37 15.85 13.02
CA GLU A 69 9.92 14.87 12.01
C GLU A 69 10.32 13.44 12.38
N MET A 70 11.51 13.23 12.95
CA MET A 70 11.97 11.93 13.45
C MET A 70 11.06 11.37 14.56
N ALA A 71 10.43 12.22 15.35
CA ALA A 71 9.44 11.82 16.37
C ALA A 71 8.22 11.10 15.76
N THR A 72 7.90 11.38 14.50
CA THR A 72 6.78 10.76 13.78
C THR A 72 7.16 9.46 13.08
N MET A 73 8.42 8.99 13.23
CA MET A 73 8.90 7.79 12.55
C MET A 73 8.12 6.55 13.04
N THR A 74 7.48 5.88 12.10
CA THR A 74 6.73 4.65 12.39
C THR A 74 7.65 3.47 12.61
N ASP A 75 7.19 2.46 13.34
CA ASP A 75 7.94 1.21 13.55
C ASP A 75 8.20 0.46 12.23
N HIS A 76 7.31 0.59 11.24
CA HIS A 76 7.49 0.05 9.90
C HIS A 76 8.65 0.73 9.15
N ASP A 77 8.66 2.07 9.08
CA ASP A 77 9.73 2.82 8.41
C ASP A 77 11.09 2.57 9.11
N ALA A 78 11.07 2.55 10.44
CA ALA A 78 12.23 2.22 11.26
C ALA A 78 12.77 0.82 10.96
N TRP A 79 11.89 -0.17 10.86
CA TRP A 79 12.25 -1.53 10.47
C TRP A 79 12.81 -1.62 9.05
N GLU A 80 12.22 -0.94 8.06
CA GLU A 80 12.76 -0.95 6.68
C GLU A 80 14.17 -0.35 6.60
N ILE A 81 14.41 0.77 7.32
CA ILE A 81 15.71 1.39 7.42
C ILE A 81 16.71 0.41 8.08
N GLN A 82 16.35 -0.14 9.25
CA GLN A 82 17.20 -1.09 9.98
C GLN A 82 17.46 -2.38 9.17
N LYS A 83 16.45 -2.92 8.49
CA LYS A 83 16.58 -4.10 7.62
C LYS A 83 17.59 -3.85 6.49
N THR A 84 17.58 -2.65 5.89
CA THR A 84 18.56 -2.29 4.86
C THR A 84 20.00 -2.34 5.40
N MET A 85 20.23 -1.89 6.63
CA MET A 85 21.53 -2.00 7.30
C MET A 85 21.93 -3.46 7.55
N LEU A 86 20.99 -4.26 8.09
CA LEU A 86 21.23 -5.66 8.47
C LEU A 86 21.52 -6.58 7.28
N VAL A 87 20.79 -6.42 6.16
CA VAL A 87 20.89 -7.39 5.05
C VAL A 87 21.79 -6.93 3.91
N MET A 88 22.10 -5.63 3.83
CA MET A 88 22.81 -5.05 2.69
C MET A 88 24.09 -4.27 3.06
N GLU A 89 23.97 -3.30 3.99
CA GLU A 89 25.10 -2.39 4.28
C GLU A 89 26.15 -3.04 5.20
N PHE A 90 25.71 -3.51 6.37
CA PHE A 90 26.59 -3.97 7.44
C PHE A 90 26.21 -5.34 8.03
N PRO A 91 25.87 -6.35 7.20
CA PRO A 91 25.31 -7.60 7.72
C PRO A 91 26.23 -8.33 8.70
N SER A 92 27.52 -8.38 8.42
CA SER A 92 28.48 -9.07 9.30
C SER A 92 28.66 -8.36 10.64
N ALA A 93 28.81 -7.03 10.64
CA ALA A 93 28.95 -6.26 11.87
C ALA A 93 27.69 -6.32 12.72
N SER A 94 26.51 -6.20 12.09
CA SER A 94 25.21 -6.25 12.78
C SER A 94 24.96 -7.63 13.41
N LEU A 95 25.21 -8.72 12.68
CA LEU A 95 25.04 -10.07 13.22
C LEU A 95 25.97 -10.33 14.42
N LYS A 96 27.25 -9.95 14.29
CA LYS A 96 28.23 -10.11 15.39
C LYS A 96 27.90 -9.22 16.59
N ALA A 97 27.36 -8.02 16.35
CA ALA A 97 26.88 -7.14 17.42
C ALA A 97 25.75 -7.77 18.23
N LEU A 98 24.76 -8.39 17.58
CA LEU A 98 23.65 -9.07 18.26
C LEU A 98 24.12 -10.29 19.05
N GLN A 99 25.06 -11.06 18.50
CA GLN A 99 25.69 -12.17 19.21
C GLN A 99 26.47 -11.66 20.43
N PHE A 100 27.19 -10.57 20.29
CA PHE A 100 27.95 -9.96 21.38
C PHE A 100 27.02 -9.30 22.42
N ALA A 101 25.89 -8.73 22.02
CA ALA A 101 24.88 -8.20 22.94
C ALA A 101 24.42 -9.28 23.93
N LEU A 102 24.07 -10.45 23.41
CA LEU A 102 23.72 -11.61 24.28
C LEU A 102 24.88 -12.01 25.20
N PHE A 103 26.10 -12.11 24.66
CA PHE A 103 27.29 -12.45 25.44
C PHE A 103 27.54 -11.45 26.58
N ARG A 104 27.35 -10.15 26.31
CA ARG A 104 27.53 -9.07 27.29
C ARG A 104 26.54 -9.16 28.47
N THR A 105 25.31 -9.65 28.25
CA THR A 105 24.35 -9.84 29.35
C THR A 105 24.85 -10.80 30.42
N TYR A 106 25.74 -11.70 30.07
CA TYR A 106 26.26 -12.71 31.01
C TYR A 106 27.28 -12.13 32.03
N GLY A 107 27.67 -10.85 31.85
CA GLY A 107 28.39 -10.11 32.87
C GLY A 107 27.55 -9.74 34.09
N ILE A 108 26.20 -9.88 34.01
CA ILE A 108 25.26 -9.58 35.09
C ILE A 108 24.94 -10.86 35.90
N PRO A 109 25.22 -10.90 37.22
CA PRO A 109 25.07 -12.13 38.05
C PRO A 109 23.65 -12.68 38.14
N THR A 110 22.62 -11.82 38.08
CA THR A 110 21.21 -12.24 38.06
C THR A 110 20.87 -13.03 36.81
N ILE A 111 21.34 -12.57 35.65
CA ILE A 111 21.11 -13.22 34.36
C ILE A 111 21.90 -14.51 34.27
N SER A 112 23.22 -14.48 34.53
CA SER A 112 24.08 -15.68 34.47
C SER A 112 23.65 -16.76 35.48
N GLY A 113 23.26 -16.36 36.70
CA GLY A 113 22.75 -17.28 37.72
C GLY A 113 21.44 -17.95 37.31
N LEU A 114 20.53 -17.25 36.62
CA LEU A 114 19.30 -17.83 36.11
C LEU A 114 19.59 -18.81 34.96
N LEU A 115 20.47 -18.48 34.06
CA LEU A 115 20.83 -19.33 32.92
C LEU A 115 21.47 -20.65 33.38
N LEU A 116 22.29 -20.63 34.42
CA LEU A 116 22.85 -21.88 35.03
C LEU A 116 21.79 -22.72 35.73
N ARG A 117 20.93 -22.09 36.54
CA ARG A 117 19.83 -22.79 37.24
C ARG A 117 18.84 -23.47 36.30
N THR A 118 18.62 -22.92 35.11
CA THR A 118 17.73 -23.53 34.10
C THR A 118 18.38 -24.70 33.36
N SER A 119 19.65 -25.02 33.63
CA SER A 119 20.47 -26.12 33.06
C SER A 119 20.58 -26.14 31.53
N GLN A 120 20.04 -25.11 30.83
CA GLN A 120 20.02 -25.07 29.36
C GLN A 120 21.38 -24.76 28.75
N PHE A 121 22.20 -23.94 29.41
CA PHE A 121 23.58 -23.67 29.03
C PHE A 121 24.63 -24.59 29.71
N SER A 122 24.26 -25.24 30.79
CA SER A 122 25.17 -26.17 31.51
C SER A 122 25.34 -27.51 30.81
N ASN A 123 24.40 -27.90 29.95
CA ASN A 123 24.46 -29.15 29.19
C ASN A 123 24.87 -28.86 27.73
N PRO A 124 25.99 -29.40 27.24
CA PRO A 124 26.43 -29.24 25.86
C PRO A 124 25.44 -29.70 24.83
N ALA A 125 24.57 -30.66 25.16
CA ALA A 125 23.54 -31.16 24.26
C ALA A 125 22.42 -30.15 24.01
N THR A 126 22.16 -29.20 24.94
CA THR A 126 21.07 -28.21 24.84
C THR A 126 21.55 -26.80 24.53
N SER A 127 22.83 -26.48 24.85
CA SER A 127 23.37 -25.12 24.65
C SER A 127 23.31 -24.65 23.21
N PHE A 128 23.63 -25.51 22.26
CA PHE A 128 23.57 -25.18 20.83
C PHE A 128 22.15 -25.00 20.33
N LYS A 129 21.20 -25.83 20.76
CA LYS A 129 19.78 -25.65 20.40
C LYS A 129 19.26 -24.33 20.96
N ARG A 130 19.57 -24.04 22.24
CA ARG A 130 19.18 -22.78 22.88
C ARG A 130 19.70 -21.54 22.12
N TYR A 131 20.96 -21.61 21.68
CA TYR A 131 21.57 -20.56 20.86
C TYR A 131 20.84 -20.41 19.52
N ALA A 132 20.53 -21.52 18.85
CA ALA A 132 19.81 -21.51 17.57
C ALA A 132 18.37 -21.00 17.72
N ASP A 133 17.63 -21.43 18.76
CA ASP A 133 16.27 -21.00 19.04
C ASP A 133 16.19 -19.50 19.34
N THR A 134 17.13 -19.00 20.16
CA THR A 134 17.19 -17.57 20.49
C THR A 134 17.50 -16.75 19.24
N GLY A 135 18.48 -17.19 18.43
CA GLY A 135 18.81 -16.55 17.17
C GLY A 135 17.67 -16.58 16.16
N ALA A 136 16.90 -17.69 16.12
CA ALA A 136 15.74 -17.80 15.27
C ALA A 136 14.61 -16.83 15.71
N LEU A 137 14.26 -16.75 16.98
CA LEU A 137 13.23 -15.85 17.50
C LEU A 137 13.59 -14.37 17.25
N ILE A 138 14.80 -13.95 17.65
CA ILE A 138 15.30 -12.59 17.45
C ILE A 138 15.33 -12.26 15.95
N GLY A 139 15.85 -13.19 15.15
CA GLY A 139 15.93 -13.01 13.71
C GLY A 139 14.56 -12.87 13.04
N GLN A 140 13.49 -13.55 13.53
CA GLN A 140 12.17 -13.46 12.95
C GLN A 140 11.55 -12.07 13.12
N PHE A 141 11.55 -11.50 14.33
CA PHE A 141 10.97 -10.17 14.48
C PHE A 141 11.84 -9.06 13.88
N MET A 142 13.14 -9.27 13.68
CA MET A 142 14.01 -8.32 12.99
C MET A 142 13.92 -8.40 11.45
N ALA A 143 13.76 -9.60 10.89
CA ALA A 143 13.76 -9.79 9.44
C ALA A 143 12.42 -9.46 8.78
N PHE A 144 11.31 -9.53 9.52
CA PHE A 144 9.95 -9.34 9.02
C PHE A 144 9.30 -8.09 9.60
N ASP A 145 8.34 -7.55 8.84
CA ASP A 145 7.59 -6.36 9.22
C ASP A 145 6.98 -6.50 10.62
N PRO A 146 7.09 -5.52 11.51
CA PRO A 146 6.53 -5.56 12.86
C PRO A 146 5.03 -5.85 12.92
N THR A 147 4.29 -5.46 11.85
CA THR A 147 2.85 -5.71 11.72
C THR A 147 2.53 -7.08 11.12
N SER A 148 3.53 -7.81 10.61
CA SER A 148 3.34 -9.12 10.01
C SER A 148 2.99 -10.18 11.05
N GLU A 149 2.12 -11.11 10.67
CA GLU A 149 1.77 -12.25 11.52
C GLU A 149 3.00 -13.00 12.02
N ARG A 150 4.02 -13.11 11.18
CA ARG A 150 5.26 -13.82 11.46
C ARG A 150 6.08 -13.14 12.56
N ALA A 151 6.28 -11.83 12.49
CA ALA A 151 6.96 -11.06 13.52
C ALA A 151 6.16 -11.09 14.85
N GLN A 152 4.85 -10.88 14.76
CA GLN A 152 3.97 -10.91 15.93
C GLN A 152 3.94 -12.28 16.62
N THR A 153 3.96 -13.38 15.86
CA THR A 153 4.05 -14.75 16.43
C THR A 153 5.38 -14.96 17.16
N ALA A 154 6.50 -14.47 16.60
CA ALA A 154 7.80 -14.55 17.27
C ALA A 154 7.84 -13.75 18.58
N ILE A 155 7.27 -12.54 18.58
CA ILE A 155 7.16 -11.71 19.78
C ILE A 155 6.25 -12.39 20.81
N ALA A 156 5.08 -12.89 20.39
CA ALA A 156 4.14 -13.58 21.26
C ALA A 156 4.78 -14.84 21.89
N ARG A 157 5.53 -15.61 21.12
CA ARG A 157 6.28 -16.77 21.63
C ARG A 157 7.34 -16.35 22.65
N THR A 158 8.06 -15.25 22.39
CA THR A 158 9.06 -14.71 23.31
C THR A 158 8.41 -14.26 24.63
N LYS A 159 7.27 -13.55 24.57
CA LYS A 159 6.49 -13.18 25.78
C LYS A 159 6.08 -14.41 26.55
N PHE A 160 5.48 -15.40 25.88
CA PHE A 160 5.06 -16.65 26.52
C PHE A 160 6.20 -17.36 27.26
N LEU A 161 7.38 -17.48 26.64
CA LEU A 161 8.55 -18.10 27.24
C LEU A 161 9.05 -17.36 28.49
N HIS A 162 8.89 -16.05 28.56
CA HIS A 162 9.35 -15.23 29.68
C HIS A 162 8.31 -15.02 30.79
N THR A 163 7.01 -15.16 30.48
CA THR A 163 5.91 -14.83 31.41
C THR A 163 6.04 -15.54 32.76
N GLY A 164 6.28 -16.84 32.78
CA GLY A 164 6.40 -17.60 34.02
C GLY A 164 7.63 -17.23 34.86
N TYR A 165 8.71 -16.81 34.24
CA TYR A 165 9.92 -16.38 34.94
C TYR A 165 9.78 -14.92 35.47
N ARG A 166 9.09 -14.05 34.72
CA ARG A 166 8.80 -12.67 35.17
C ARG A 166 7.80 -12.68 36.34
N SER A 167 6.69 -13.40 36.23
CA SER A 167 5.68 -13.49 37.29
C SER A 167 6.22 -14.12 38.59
N SER A 168 7.23 -14.99 38.49
CA SER A 168 7.90 -15.59 39.67
C SER A 168 9.07 -14.73 40.18
N GLY A 169 9.30 -13.54 39.66
CA GLY A 169 10.40 -12.64 40.05
C GLY A 169 11.80 -13.17 39.73
N LYS A 170 11.93 -14.23 38.91
CA LYS A 170 13.22 -14.79 38.50
C LYS A 170 13.90 -14.01 37.38
N ILE A 171 13.13 -13.30 36.57
CA ILE A 171 13.60 -12.30 35.59
C ILE A 171 13.19 -10.93 36.16
N LEU A 172 14.17 -10.06 36.34
CA LEU A 172 13.94 -8.69 36.80
C LEU A 172 13.61 -7.78 35.61
N GLU A 173 12.75 -6.79 35.82
CA GLU A 173 12.42 -5.81 34.76
C GLU A 173 13.66 -5.00 34.33
N SER A 174 14.57 -4.71 35.26
CA SER A 174 15.86 -4.09 34.94
C SER A 174 16.75 -4.96 34.05
N ASP A 175 16.74 -6.29 34.23
CA ASP A 175 17.48 -7.21 33.36
C ASP A 175 16.90 -7.27 31.94
N MET A 176 15.55 -7.18 31.82
CA MET A 176 14.88 -7.11 30.52
C MET A 176 15.24 -5.81 29.80
N LEU A 177 15.17 -4.67 30.48
CA LEU A 177 15.55 -3.38 29.92
C LEU A 177 17.02 -3.32 29.54
N TYR A 178 17.90 -3.88 30.38
CA TYR A 178 19.34 -3.98 30.07
C TYR A 178 19.60 -4.83 28.83
N THR A 179 18.92 -5.96 28.71
CA THR A 179 19.03 -6.81 27.52
C THR A 179 18.57 -6.08 26.25
N LEU A 180 17.44 -5.37 26.32
CA LEU A 180 16.95 -4.53 25.23
C LEU A 180 17.96 -3.45 24.86
N SER A 181 18.56 -2.78 25.86
CA SER A 181 19.54 -1.71 25.64
C SER A 181 20.74 -2.20 24.84
N LEU A 182 21.21 -3.41 25.13
CA LEU A 182 22.34 -3.99 24.41
C LEU A 182 22.01 -4.31 22.95
N PHE A 183 20.80 -4.83 22.68
CA PHE A 183 20.37 -5.08 21.30
C PHE A 183 20.22 -3.79 20.48
N ALA A 184 19.85 -2.69 21.12
CA ALA A 184 19.75 -1.38 20.47
C ALA A 184 21.13 -0.73 20.26
N LEU A 185 22.02 -0.78 21.26
CA LEU A 185 23.26 0.01 21.31
C LEU A 185 24.47 -0.72 20.70
N GLU A 186 24.57 -2.05 20.84
CA GLU A 186 25.73 -2.80 20.34
C GLU A 186 25.88 -2.76 18.82
N PRO A 187 24.80 -2.84 18.00
CA PRO A 187 24.93 -2.63 16.55
C PRO A 187 25.51 -1.28 16.18
N ILE A 188 25.13 -0.20 16.87
CA ILE A 188 25.68 1.15 16.66
C ILE A 188 27.18 1.15 16.98
N ARG A 189 27.55 0.59 18.13
CA ARG A 189 28.94 0.50 18.58
C ARG A 189 29.82 -0.33 17.63
N PHE A 190 29.33 -1.51 17.19
CA PHE A 190 30.07 -2.40 16.30
C PHE A 190 30.25 -1.81 14.91
N ILE A 191 29.24 -1.15 14.37
CA ILE A 191 29.34 -0.49 13.07
C ILE A 191 30.37 0.65 13.13
N ALA A 192 30.35 1.48 14.17
CA ALA A 192 31.32 2.53 14.38
C ALA A 192 32.75 1.98 14.52
N MET A 193 32.94 0.82 15.19
CA MET A 193 34.23 0.20 15.41
C MET A 193 34.76 -0.53 14.16
N PHE A 194 33.96 -1.29 13.46
CA PHE A 194 34.39 -2.24 12.44
C PHE A 194 34.11 -1.85 11.01
N GLU A 195 33.16 -0.94 10.77
CA GLU A 195 32.76 -0.61 9.41
C GLU A 195 33.39 0.66 8.90
N TRP A 196 33.24 0.90 7.59
CA TRP A 196 33.87 2.01 6.87
C TRP A 196 33.23 3.37 7.10
N ARG A 197 32.02 3.41 7.68
CA ARG A 197 31.33 4.64 8.12
C ARG A 197 30.51 4.37 9.37
N GLU A 198 30.22 5.43 10.07
CA GLU A 198 29.26 5.45 11.17
C GLU A 198 27.83 5.55 10.64
N LEU A 199 26.85 5.26 11.51
CA LEU A 199 25.44 5.44 11.20
C LEU A 199 25.06 6.92 11.26
N SER A 200 24.22 7.35 10.32
CA SER A 200 23.61 8.68 10.35
C SER A 200 22.53 8.76 11.43
N ASP A 201 22.14 9.98 11.82
CA ASP A 201 21.08 10.20 12.82
C ASP A 201 19.76 9.53 12.42
N LEU A 202 19.42 9.58 11.13
CA LEU A 202 18.25 8.87 10.59
C LEU A 202 18.32 7.34 10.85
N GLU A 203 19.49 6.72 10.64
CA GLU A 203 19.69 5.30 10.87
C GLU A 203 19.68 4.97 12.37
N GLN A 204 20.28 5.81 13.20
CA GLN A 204 20.27 5.66 14.66
C GLN A 204 18.86 5.87 15.21
N CYS A 205 18.13 6.90 14.76
CA CYS A 205 16.74 7.12 15.14
C CYS A 205 15.88 5.91 14.79
N ALA A 206 16.07 5.33 13.61
CA ALA A 206 15.35 4.12 13.21
C ALA A 206 15.62 2.93 14.14
N ILE A 207 16.87 2.76 14.59
CA ILE A 207 17.19 1.74 15.61
C ILE A 207 16.45 2.04 16.92
N GLY A 208 16.50 3.29 17.41
CA GLY A 208 15.83 3.68 18.64
C GLY A 208 14.32 3.48 18.57
N THR A 209 13.70 3.91 17.49
CA THR A 209 12.25 3.74 17.23
C THR A 209 11.84 2.28 17.21
N TYR A 210 12.57 1.46 16.47
CA TYR A 210 12.28 0.03 16.35
C TYR A 210 12.38 -0.69 17.70
N TRP A 211 13.48 -0.47 18.44
CA TRP A 211 13.72 -1.14 19.73
C TRP A 211 12.80 -0.62 20.84
N LYS A 212 12.38 0.67 20.80
CA LYS A 212 11.33 1.19 21.69
C LYS A 212 10.00 0.49 21.45
N SER A 213 9.56 0.42 20.18
CA SER A 213 8.33 -0.27 19.77
C SER A 213 8.36 -1.77 20.13
N LEU A 214 9.51 -2.44 19.99
CA LEU A 214 9.66 -3.84 20.40
C LEU A 214 9.64 -4.00 21.91
N GLY A 215 10.22 -3.06 22.66
CA GLY A 215 10.17 -3.07 24.13
C GLY A 215 8.76 -2.93 24.65
N ASP A 216 7.93 -2.02 24.04
CA ASP A 216 6.52 -1.90 24.35
C ASP A 216 5.77 -3.23 24.08
N ALA A 217 6.03 -3.85 22.92
CA ALA A 217 5.42 -5.13 22.57
C ALA A 217 5.79 -6.30 23.51
N LEU A 218 6.94 -6.21 24.16
CA LEU A 218 7.41 -7.18 25.16
C LEU A 218 7.05 -6.79 26.60
N ASP A 219 6.26 -5.74 26.80
CA ASP A 219 5.87 -5.16 28.11
C ASP A 219 7.09 -4.80 28.99
N ILE A 220 8.16 -4.30 28.39
CA ILE A 220 9.35 -3.86 29.14
C ILE A 220 9.08 -2.48 29.74
N SER A 221 9.22 -2.34 31.04
CA SER A 221 9.03 -1.06 31.70
C SER A 221 10.18 -0.11 31.45
N PHE A 222 9.86 1.10 30.99
CA PHE A 222 10.82 2.20 30.83
C PHE A 222 10.76 3.22 32.00
N ALA A 223 10.00 2.94 33.06
CA ALA A 223 9.79 3.86 34.17
C ALA A 223 11.07 4.29 34.91
N VAL A 224 12.16 3.54 34.79
CA VAL A 224 13.47 3.85 35.38
C VAL A 224 14.30 4.84 34.54
N LEU A 225 13.89 5.10 33.29
CA LEU A 225 14.49 6.14 32.44
C LEU A 225 13.87 7.50 32.77
N PRO A 226 14.63 8.61 32.72
CA PRO A 226 14.15 9.95 33.09
C PRO A 226 12.85 10.35 32.37
N SER A 227 12.78 10.12 31.07
CA SER A 227 11.60 10.43 30.27
C SER A 227 10.58 9.28 30.18
N GLY A 228 10.85 8.13 30.78
CA GLY A 228 9.96 6.97 30.73
C GLY A 228 8.51 7.26 31.13
N PRO A 229 8.24 7.98 32.26
CA PRO A 229 6.89 8.34 32.67
C PRO A 229 6.20 9.41 31.79
N HIS A 230 6.99 10.24 31.09
CA HIS A 230 6.49 11.42 30.36
C HIS A 230 6.56 11.25 28.83
N GLY A 231 7.15 10.14 28.34
CA GLY A 231 7.37 9.88 26.94
C GLY A 231 8.71 10.44 26.40
N PHE A 232 9.28 9.77 25.44
CA PHE A 232 10.52 10.18 24.76
C PHE A 232 10.18 11.07 23.57
N LYS A 233 11.06 12.03 23.28
CA LYS A 233 10.89 12.96 22.16
C LYS A 233 10.97 12.25 20.78
N ASP A 234 11.95 11.37 20.61
CA ASP A 234 12.21 10.60 19.38
C ASP A 234 13.12 9.41 19.68
N GLY A 235 13.46 8.63 18.64
CA GLY A 235 14.33 7.45 18.76
C GLY A 235 15.76 7.78 19.19
N LEU A 236 16.28 8.95 18.85
CA LEU A 236 17.62 9.37 19.30
C LEU A 236 17.62 9.70 20.79
N HIS A 237 16.62 10.44 21.26
CA HIS A 237 16.47 10.75 22.70
C HIS A 237 16.31 9.46 23.54
N PHE A 238 15.52 8.50 23.04
CA PHE A 238 15.41 7.19 23.68
C PHE A 238 16.79 6.48 23.77
N LEU A 239 17.59 6.48 22.70
CA LEU A 239 18.92 5.87 22.71
C LEU A 239 19.90 6.61 23.62
N GLU A 240 19.82 7.93 23.73
CA GLU A 240 20.63 8.76 24.61
C GLU A 240 20.42 8.34 26.07
N GLU A 241 19.16 8.38 26.55
CA GLU A 241 18.84 7.98 27.92
C GLU A 241 19.14 6.49 28.18
N LEU A 242 18.84 5.63 27.22
CA LEU A 242 19.11 4.21 27.33
C LEU A 242 20.61 3.92 27.47
N ARG A 243 21.45 4.67 26.77
CA ARG A 243 22.93 4.57 26.88
C ARG A 243 23.43 5.00 28.26
N GLU A 244 22.97 6.14 28.74
CA GLU A 244 23.36 6.66 30.07
C GLU A 244 22.92 5.68 31.17
N TRP A 245 21.70 5.21 31.09
CA TRP A 245 21.16 4.26 32.08
C TRP A 245 21.91 2.93 32.03
N SER A 246 22.18 2.37 30.84
CA SER A 246 22.85 1.07 30.72
C SER A 246 24.27 1.08 31.27
N VAL A 247 25.01 2.19 31.08
CA VAL A 247 26.36 2.36 31.66
C VAL A 247 26.30 2.40 33.18
N LYS A 248 25.30 3.12 33.76
CA LYS A 248 25.12 3.14 35.21
C LYS A 248 24.73 1.76 35.74
N TYR A 249 23.82 1.06 35.06
CA TYR A 249 23.40 -0.29 35.41
C TYR A 249 24.57 -1.26 35.43
N GLU A 250 25.48 -1.19 34.45
CA GLU A 250 26.71 -1.97 34.45
C GLU A 250 27.66 -1.64 35.59
N MET A 251 27.80 -0.37 35.97
CA MET A 251 28.62 0.05 37.12
C MET A 251 28.13 -0.58 38.41
N ASP A 252 26.80 -0.64 38.58
CA ASP A 252 26.18 -1.13 39.80
C ASP A 252 26.13 -2.66 39.88
N TYR A 253 25.86 -3.33 38.78
CA TYR A 253 25.50 -4.76 38.77
C TYR A 253 26.47 -5.68 38.01
N MET A 254 27.34 -5.18 37.12
CA MET A 254 28.27 -6.00 36.36
C MET A 254 29.51 -6.29 37.23
N LYS A 255 29.44 -7.35 38.06
CA LYS A 255 30.47 -7.71 39.03
C LYS A 255 31.02 -9.10 38.77
N PRO A 256 32.30 -9.34 39.08
CA PRO A 256 32.90 -10.68 38.93
C PRO A 256 32.19 -11.74 39.82
N THR A 257 31.73 -12.82 39.19
CA THR A 257 31.16 -14.00 39.89
C THR A 257 31.55 -15.27 39.16
N PRO A 258 31.67 -16.40 39.91
CA PRO A 258 31.93 -17.70 39.28
C PRO A 258 30.88 -18.10 38.25
N GLN A 259 29.63 -17.71 38.46
CA GLN A 259 28.53 -17.95 37.52
C GLN A 259 28.73 -17.24 36.19
N ASN A 260 29.18 -15.98 36.23
CA ASN A 260 29.48 -15.22 35.01
C ASN A 260 30.57 -15.89 34.20
N LYS A 261 31.65 -16.31 34.88
CA LYS A 261 32.77 -17.02 34.27
C LYS A 261 32.32 -18.30 33.59
N GLU A 262 31.57 -19.13 34.31
CA GLU A 262 31.09 -20.42 33.79
C GLU A 262 30.20 -20.29 32.56
N VAL A 263 29.23 -19.35 32.56
CA VAL A 263 28.38 -19.09 31.40
C VAL A 263 29.20 -18.52 30.24
N ALA A 264 30.14 -17.62 30.52
CA ALA A 264 30.99 -17.02 29.49
C ALA A 264 31.92 -18.06 28.83
N GLU A 265 32.53 -18.96 29.58
CA GLU A 265 33.37 -20.05 29.06
C GLU A 265 32.55 -21.00 28.16
N LYS A 266 31.36 -21.45 28.60
CA LYS A 266 30.48 -22.31 27.80
C LYS A 266 30.00 -21.64 26.54
N THR A 267 29.72 -20.35 26.60
CA THR A 267 29.30 -19.58 25.38
C THR A 267 30.50 -19.38 24.44
N MET A 268 31.69 -19.15 24.99
CA MET A 268 32.92 -19.08 24.21
C MET A 268 33.20 -20.39 23.46
N ASP A 269 32.93 -21.52 24.07
CA ASP A 269 33.03 -22.84 23.42
C ASP A 269 32.04 -22.99 22.25
N VAL A 270 30.83 -22.43 22.37
CA VAL A 270 29.84 -22.37 21.26
C VAL A 270 30.38 -21.48 20.15
N LEU A 271 30.83 -20.26 20.47
CA LEU A 271 31.32 -19.29 19.49
C LEU A 271 32.57 -19.77 18.76
N LEU A 272 33.46 -20.49 19.44
CA LEU A 272 34.71 -21.04 18.91
C LEU A 272 34.57 -22.51 18.47
N TYR A 273 33.36 -23.04 18.35
CA TYR A 273 33.13 -24.44 17.99
C TYR A 273 33.80 -24.84 16.67
N ALA A 274 33.68 -23.96 15.65
CA ALA A 274 34.33 -24.15 14.35
C ALA A 274 35.86 -23.93 14.36
N VAL A 275 36.45 -23.49 15.49
CA VAL A 275 37.90 -23.30 15.61
C VAL A 275 38.53 -24.57 16.15
N PRO A 276 39.58 -25.13 15.51
CA PRO A 276 40.31 -26.25 16.00
C PRO A 276 40.75 -26.05 17.45
N LYS A 277 40.64 -27.08 18.29
CA LYS A 277 40.90 -26.99 19.75
C LYS A 277 42.27 -26.38 20.11
N VAL A 278 43.30 -26.65 19.31
CA VAL A 278 44.66 -26.09 19.47
C VAL A 278 44.68 -24.57 19.29
N LEU A 279 43.80 -24.00 18.45
CA LEU A 279 43.76 -22.59 18.16
C LEU A 279 42.74 -21.83 19.02
N ARG A 280 41.90 -22.50 19.81
CA ARG A 280 40.88 -21.86 20.67
C ARG A 280 41.47 -20.86 21.67
N PRO A 281 42.64 -21.09 22.34
CA PRO A 281 43.23 -20.05 23.21
C PRO A 281 43.54 -18.74 22.46
N ILE A 282 43.95 -18.82 21.18
CA ILE A 282 44.15 -17.68 20.32
C ILE A 282 42.80 -16.96 20.07
N GLY A 283 41.75 -17.74 19.76
CA GLY A 283 40.39 -17.23 19.58
C GLY A 283 39.86 -16.50 20.82
N VAL A 284 40.08 -17.03 22.02
CA VAL A 284 39.70 -16.39 23.28
C VAL A 284 40.41 -15.06 23.48
N ASN A 285 41.71 -14.97 23.17
CA ASN A 285 42.47 -13.73 23.27
C ASN A 285 41.93 -12.65 22.27
N PHE A 286 41.56 -13.06 21.05
CA PHE A 286 40.95 -12.13 20.10
C PHE A 286 39.55 -11.71 20.55
N ALA A 287 38.73 -12.59 21.07
CA ALA A 287 37.43 -12.28 21.65
C ALA A 287 37.54 -11.31 22.83
N SER A 288 38.58 -11.49 23.69
CA SER A 288 38.87 -10.59 24.80
C SER A 288 39.28 -9.18 24.34
N CYS A 289 39.81 -9.00 23.10
CA CYS A 289 40.10 -7.68 22.54
C CYS A 289 38.84 -6.87 22.20
N VAL A 290 37.70 -7.52 22.03
CA VAL A 290 36.40 -6.85 21.76
C VAL A 290 35.69 -6.42 23.05
N MET A 291 36.02 -7.06 24.18
CA MET A 291 35.48 -6.76 25.50
C MET A 291 36.13 -5.50 26.06
N ASP A 292 35.30 -4.62 26.64
CA ASP A 292 35.82 -3.58 27.54
C ASP A 292 36.32 -4.18 28.86
N ASP A 293 37.08 -3.39 29.62
CA ASP A 293 37.70 -3.88 30.86
C ASP A 293 36.67 -4.33 31.89
N ARG A 294 35.54 -3.62 32.03
CA ARG A 294 34.46 -3.96 32.96
C ARG A 294 33.84 -5.34 32.64
N LEU A 295 33.46 -5.56 31.39
CA LEU A 295 32.93 -6.85 30.97
C LEU A 295 33.91 -7.98 31.15
N ARG A 296 35.18 -7.75 30.78
CA ARG A 296 36.26 -8.71 30.89
C ARG A 296 36.49 -9.13 32.36
N GLU A 297 36.52 -8.13 33.25
CA GLU A 297 36.68 -8.38 34.70
C GLU A 297 35.45 -9.10 35.28
N ALA A 298 34.23 -8.70 34.93
CA ALA A 298 33.01 -9.36 35.37
C ALA A 298 32.93 -10.82 34.96
N MET A 299 33.50 -11.17 33.81
CA MET A 299 33.62 -12.56 33.33
C MET A 299 34.92 -13.27 33.78
N MET A 300 35.76 -12.60 34.57
CA MET A 300 37.01 -13.11 35.09
C MET A 300 38.00 -13.60 34.01
N TYR A 301 38.05 -12.92 32.86
CA TYR A 301 39.06 -13.15 31.82
C TYR A 301 40.31 -12.28 32.09
N PRO A 302 41.51 -12.81 31.85
CA PRO A 302 42.75 -12.02 31.95
C PRO A 302 42.81 -10.97 30.83
N PRO A 303 43.54 -9.86 31.01
CA PRO A 303 43.74 -8.88 29.93
C PRO A 303 44.51 -9.57 28.78
N PRO A 304 44.03 -9.35 27.53
CA PRO A 304 44.72 -9.94 26.38
C PRO A 304 46.12 -9.32 26.21
N PRO A 305 47.15 -10.14 25.86
CA PRO A 305 48.49 -9.68 25.61
C PRO A 305 48.53 -8.54 24.58
N ALA A 306 49.42 -7.57 24.74
CA ALA A 306 49.51 -6.39 23.90
C ALA A 306 49.68 -6.69 22.40
N ILE A 307 50.31 -7.79 22.05
CA ILE A 307 50.47 -8.24 20.67
C ILE A 307 49.11 -8.55 20.00
N TYR A 308 48.15 -9.17 20.73
CA TYR A 308 46.81 -9.44 20.21
C TYR A 308 46.05 -8.16 20.01
N LYS A 309 46.16 -7.18 20.92
CA LYS A 309 45.55 -5.85 20.76
C LYS A 309 46.12 -5.14 19.52
N ALA A 310 47.41 -5.19 19.30
CA ALA A 310 48.06 -4.57 18.14
C ALA A 310 47.63 -5.25 16.82
N ILE A 311 47.66 -6.58 16.77
CA ILE A 311 47.18 -7.34 15.58
C ILE A 311 45.73 -7.04 15.31
N PHE A 312 44.85 -7.10 16.33
CA PHE A 312 43.42 -6.84 16.23
C PHE A 312 43.16 -5.41 15.68
N SER A 313 43.82 -4.39 16.28
CA SER A 313 43.68 -3.01 15.84
C SER A 313 44.14 -2.82 14.38
N SER A 314 45.27 -3.47 14.01
CA SER A 314 45.77 -3.45 12.64
C SER A 314 44.81 -4.11 11.64
N LEU A 315 44.25 -5.27 11.98
CA LEU A 315 43.25 -5.96 11.15
C LEU A 315 41.99 -5.14 10.98
N VAL A 316 41.49 -4.52 12.04
CA VAL A 316 40.32 -3.64 11.99
C VAL A 316 40.60 -2.43 11.11
N THR A 317 41.73 -1.80 11.26
CA THR A 317 42.14 -0.63 10.45
C THR A 317 42.26 -1.00 8.97
N LEU A 318 42.93 -2.11 8.66
CA LEU A 318 43.08 -2.62 7.29
C LEU A 318 41.70 -2.97 6.67
N ARG A 319 40.82 -3.62 7.44
CA ARG A 319 39.48 -3.93 7.01
C ARG A 319 38.68 -2.64 6.71
N ARG A 320 38.72 -1.66 7.62
CA ARG A 320 38.05 -0.35 7.41
C ARG A 320 38.58 0.35 6.16
N PHE A 321 39.89 0.36 5.95
CA PHE A 321 40.52 0.92 4.75
C PHE A 321 40.09 0.19 3.48
N TYR A 322 40.12 -1.15 3.47
CA TYR A 322 39.69 -1.96 2.34
C TYR A 322 38.22 -1.71 1.99
N LEU A 323 37.33 -1.80 2.96
CA LEU A 323 35.90 -1.54 2.79
C LEU A 323 35.62 -0.06 2.42
N GLY A 324 36.35 0.86 2.99
CA GLY A 324 36.23 2.31 2.79
C GLY A 324 36.72 2.77 1.43
N HIS A 325 37.73 2.12 0.84
CA HIS A 325 38.39 2.63 -0.36
C HIS A 325 38.43 1.66 -1.53
N LEU A 326 38.55 0.37 -1.27
CA LEU A 326 38.81 -0.62 -2.32
C LEU A 326 37.59 -1.48 -2.65
N ALA A 327 36.80 -1.92 -1.66
CA ALA A 327 35.66 -2.79 -1.91
C ALA A 327 34.50 -2.07 -2.64
N LEU A 328 33.88 -2.76 -3.59
CA LEU A 328 32.59 -2.32 -4.15
C LEU A 328 31.47 -2.55 -3.12
N PRO A 329 30.45 -1.68 -3.10
CA PRO A 329 29.27 -1.94 -2.27
C PRO A 329 28.57 -3.23 -2.72
N ARG A 330 27.98 -3.94 -1.76
CA ARG A 330 27.25 -5.18 -1.99
C ARG A 330 26.15 -4.98 -3.03
N ALA A 331 26.11 -5.81 -4.06
CA ALA A 331 25.06 -5.76 -5.09
C ALA A 331 23.74 -6.35 -4.55
N ASN A 332 22.60 -5.99 -5.15
CA ASN A 332 21.28 -6.43 -4.67
C ASN A 332 21.13 -7.97 -4.65
N PHE A 333 21.75 -8.68 -5.60
CA PHE A 333 21.72 -10.15 -5.61
C PHE A 333 22.60 -10.79 -4.51
N GLN A 334 23.42 -10.01 -3.83
CA GLN A 334 24.26 -10.42 -2.69
C GLN A 334 23.57 -10.12 -1.35
N ARG A 335 22.27 -9.85 -1.37
CA ARG A 335 21.47 -9.69 -0.17
C ARG A 335 21.56 -10.94 0.70
N ILE A 336 21.71 -10.77 2.00
CA ILE A 336 21.74 -11.87 2.95
C ILE A 336 20.34 -12.07 3.54
N ASP A 337 19.67 -13.10 3.07
CA ASP A 337 18.39 -13.53 3.63
C ASP A 337 18.63 -14.69 4.60
N ILE A 338 18.45 -14.40 5.89
CA ILE A 338 18.75 -15.35 6.97
C ILE A 338 17.72 -16.48 7.01
N PHE A 339 16.48 -16.21 6.62
CA PHE A 339 15.36 -17.15 6.67
C PHE A 339 14.67 -17.30 5.34
N THR A 340 13.94 -18.42 5.15
CA THR A 340 13.04 -18.57 4.01
C THR A 340 11.81 -17.66 4.14
N ASP A 341 11.36 -17.05 3.04
CA ASP A 341 10.20 -16.17 3.05
C ASP A 341 8.88 -16.93 3.24
N LYS A 342 8.79 -18.13 2.66
CA LYS A 342 7.60 -18.98 2.72
C LYS A 342 7.84 -20.23 3.56
N PRO A 343 6.80 -20.73 4.25
CA PRO A 343 6.89 -22.03 4.91
C PRO A 343 7.03 -23.15 3.86
N ASN A 344 7.60 -24.26 4.28
CA ASN A 344 7.68 -25.49 3.48
C ASN A 344 6.33 -26.26 3.53
N GLU A 345 6.28 -27.44 2.91
CA GLU A 345 5.14 -28.35 2.87
C GLU A 345 4.60 -28.79 4.26
N TYR A 346 5.43 -28.66 5.30
CA TYR A 346 5.08 -28.95 6.71
C TYR A 346 4.71 -27.69 7.50
N GLY A 347 4.54 -26.53 6.85
CA GLY A 347 4.27 -25.26 7.53
C GLY A 347 5.47 -24.68 8.29
N ARG A 348 6.70 -25.21 8.09
CA ARG A 348 7.91 -24.85 8.83
C ARG A 348 8.84 -23.96 8.02
N TYR A 349 9.71 -23.22 8.70
CA TYR A 349 10.68 -22.32 8.10
C TYR A 349 12.10 -22.83 8.25
N TYR A 350 12.99 -22.43 7.32
CA TYR A 350 14.40 -22.77 7.36
C TYR A 350 15.27 -21.58 7.71
N VAL A 351 16.42 -21.87 8.32
CA VAL A 351 17.56 -20.96 8.43
C VAL A 351 18.44 -21.14 7.19
N ASN A 352 18.66 -20.06 6.43
CA ASN A 352 19.53 -20.09 5.24
C ASN A 352 21.00 -19.89 5.58
N LEU A 353 21.28 -19.18 6.67
CA LEU A 353 22.64 -18.84 7.11
C LEU A 353 22.94 -19.53 8.43
N TYR A 354 23.95 -20.38 8.47
CA TYR A 354 24.46 -20.99 9.70
C TYR A 354 26.01 -20.96 9.72
N GLU A 355 26.59 -20.89 10.89
CA GLU A 355 28.06 -20.73 11.04
C GLU A 355 28.78 -22.05 11.34
N ALA A 356 28.23 -22.90 12.19
CA ALA A 356 28.91 -24.13 12.63
C ALA A 356 27.98 -25.33 12.79
N ILE A 357 26.78 -25.15 13.30
CA ILE A 357 25.86 -26.25 13.63
C ILE A 357 24.54 -26.04 12.85
N PRO A 358 24.05 -27.07 12.15
CA PRO A 358 23.03 -26.95 11.14
C PRO A 358 21.60 -27.05 11.69
N TYR A 359 21.29 -26.41 12.83
CA TYR A 359 19.93 -26.38 13.33
C TYR A 359 18.99 -25.65 12.34
N TYR A 360 17.93 -26.31 11.94
CA TYR A 360 16.88 -25.80 11.06
C TYR A 360 17.32 -25.49 9.63
N VAL A 361 18.49 -26.02 9.21
CA VAL A 361 19.05 -25.79 7.89
C VAL A 361 18.60 -26.88 6.92
N LYS A 362 18.09 -26.44 5.75
CA LYS A 362 17.66 -27.37 4.71
C LYS A 362 18.84 -28.20 4.17
N PRO A 363 18.74 -29.53 4.10
CA PRO A 363 19.78 -30.38 3.50
C PRO A 363 19.72 -30.32 1.96
N THR A 364 20.41 -29.31 1.38
CA THR A 364 20.54 -29.18 -0.06
C THR A 364 21.79 -29.89 -0.56
N LEU A 365 21.87 -30.20 -1.88
CA LEU A 365 23.07 -30.78 -2.47
C LEU A 365 24.30 -29.90 -2.22
N TRP A 366 24.14 -28.55 -2.26
CA TRP A 366 25.24 -27.62 -1.98
C TRP A 366 25.68 -27.67 -0.51
N ASN A 367 24.73 -27.72 0.42
CA ASN A 367 25.04 -27.76 1.86
C ASN A 367 25.65 -29.11 2.30
N ARG A 368 25.45 -30.18 1.53
CA ARG A 368 26.01 -31.52 1.82
C ARG A 368 27.27 -31.87 1.04
N TRP A 369 27.45 -31.33 -0.17
CA TRP A 369 28.51 -31.72 -1.10
C TRP A 369 29.31 -30.55 -1.65
N GLY A 370 28.96 -29.31 -1.33
CA GLY A 370 29.71 -28.12 -1.73
C GLY A 370 31.05 -28.02 -1.00
N PRO A 371 31.95 -27.10 -1.43
CA PRO A 371 33.29 -26.95 -0.86
C PRO A 371 33.31 -26.75 0.66
N GLY A 372 32.34 -25.95 1.18
CA GLY A 372 32.17 -25.73 2.63
C GLY A 372 31.85 -27.00 3.40
N ALA A 373 31.01 -27.88 2.83
CA ALA A 373 30.68 -29.15 3.47
C ALA A 373 31.86 -30.09 3.56
N TRP A 374 32.77 -30.09 2.58
CA TRP A 374 34.02 -30.89 2.67
C TRP A 374 34.93 -30.36 3.78
N VAL A 375 35.07 -29.05 3.95
CA VAL A 375 35.82 -28.47 5.06
C VAL A 375 35.18 -28.83 6.39
N SER A 376 33.85 -28.72 6.50
CA SER A 376 33.13 -29.12 7.73
C SER A 376 33.32 -30.58 8.09
N ARG A 377 33.25 -31.47 7.09
CA ARG A 377 33.55 -32.92 7.31
C ARG A 377 34.98 -33.14 7.77
N ALA A 378 35.97 -32.52 7.15
CA ALA A 378 37.37 -32.60 7.53
C ALA A 378 37.62 -32.12 8.97
N MET A 379 36.79 -31.18 9.45
CA MET A 379 36.84 -30.64 10.81
C MET A 379 35.95 -31.45 11.81
N GLY A 380 35.28 -32.49 11.36
CA GLY A 380 34.37 -33.28 12.21
C GLY A 380 33.10 -32.55 12.62
N MET A 381 32.67 -31.53 11.86
CA MET A 381 31.45 -30.75 12.11
C MET A 381 30.23 -31.41 11.46
N PRO A 382 29.05 -31.36 12.10
CA PRO A 382 27.83 -31.93 11.56
C PRO A 382 27.38 -31.15 10.33
N LEU A 383 26.76 -31.85 9.40
CA LEU A 383 26.16 -31.28 8.21
C LEU A 383 24.62 -31.26 8.25
N PRO A 384 23.96 -30.38 7.49
CA PRO A 384 22.49 -30.39 7.38
C PRO A 384 21.98 -31.78 7.00
N GLY A 385 21.05 -32.33 7.78
CA GLY A 385 20.47 -33.68 7.60
C GLY A 385 21.31 -34.85 8.14
N ASP A 386 22.26 -34.63 9.05
CA ASP A 386 23.03 -35.72 9.67
C ASP A 386 22.30 -36.37 10.84
N ASP A 387 21.44 -35.68 11.55
CA ASP A 387 20.70 -36.18 12.72
C ASP A 387 19.34 -35.43 12.75
N ASP A 388 18.30 -36.09 12.29
CA ASP A 388 16.98 -35.53 12.10
C ASP A 388 16.34 -35.10 13.43
N ASP A 389 16.56 -35.87 14.50
CA ASP A 389 15.98 -35.60 15.82
C ASP A 389 16.68 -34.46 16.55
N LYS A 390 17.93 -34.21 16.21
CA LYS A 390 18.76 -33.19 16.85
C LYS A 390 18.77 -31.87 16.14
N TYR A 391 18.93 -31.87 14.81
CA TYR A 391 19.16 -30.66 14.04
C TYR A 391 17.94 -30.14 13.29
N TYR A 392 16.81 -30.84 13.35
CA TYR A 392 15.53 -30.44 12.75
C TYR A 392 15.66 -30.04 11.27
N PRO A 393 16.14 -30.90 10.38
CA PRO A 393 16.38 -30.61 8.98
C PRO A 393 15.10 -30.34 8.18
N ARG A 394 13.91 -30.59 8.76
CA ARG A 394 12.60 -30.20 8.22
C ARG A 394 12.21 -28.76 8.56
N GLY A 395 13.10 -27.98 9.22
CA GLY A 395 12.85 -26.61 9.64
C GLY A 395 12.17 -26.51 11.00
N PHE A 396 11.90 -25.27 11.44
CA PHE A 396 11.26 -24.96 12.72
C PHE A 396 9.82 -24.49 12.54
N ASP A 397 9.01 -24.81 13.51
CA ASP A 397 7.69 -24.18 13.72
C ASP A 397 7.90 -22.98 14.66
N LEU A 398 7.40 -21.82 14.28
CA LEU A 398 7.60 -20.57 15.00
C LEU A 398 6.98 -20.60 16.41
N GLU A 399 5.83 -21.28 16.53
CA GLU A 399 5.12 -21.42 17.81
C GLU A 399 5.79 -22.43 18.76
N ASP A 400 6.70 -23.26 18.26
CA ASP A 400 7.38 -24.30 19.05
C ASP A 400 8.84 -23.96 19.36
N LEU A 401 9.37 -22.84 18.85
CA LEU A 401 10.74 -22.41 19.18
C LEU A 401 10.94 -22.24 20.69
N GLY A 402 12.11 -22.67 21.18
CA GLY A 402 12.50 -22.55 22.58
C GLY A 402 12.96 -23.90 23.21
N PRO A 403 13.13 -23.95 24.53
CA PRO A 403 13.55 -25.16 25.22
C PRO A 403 12.65 -26.36 24.91
N LYS A 404 13.26 -27.55 24.78
CA LYS A 404 12.56 -28.79 24.37
C LYS A 404 11.32 -29.10 25.23
N TYR A 405 11.31 -28.74 26.50
CA TYR A 405 10.16 -28.96 27.38
C TYR A 405 8.99 -28.03 27.15
N PHE A 406 9.17 -26.96 26.32
CA PHE A 406 8.10 -26.07 25.87
C PHE A 406 7.59 -26.40 24.45
N GLU A 407 8.21 -27.35 23.75
CA GLU A 407 7.72 -27.79 22.45
C GLU A 407 6.28 -28.34 22.57
N GLY A 408 5.40 -27.94 21.68
CA GLY A 408 3.98 -28.28 21.68
C GLY A 408 3.12 -27.57 22.74
N LYS A 409 3.74 -26.76 23.62
CA LYS A 409 3.03 -26.09 24.72
C LYS A 409 2.79 -24.60 24.42
N GLY A 410 1.65 -24.11 24.91
CA GLY A 410 1.33 -22.69 24.92
C GLY A 410 0.83 -22.14 23.59
N ARG A 411 0.52 -22.96 22.57
CA ARG A 411 0.03 -22.49 21.26
C ARG A 411 -1.20 -21.60 21.40
N LYS A 412 -2.16 -21.97 22.27
CA LYS A 412 -3.35 -21.14 22.53
C LYS A 412 -2.98 -19.79 23.12
N SER A 413 -2.13 -19.74 24.13
CA SER A 413 -1.67 -18.49 24.74
C SER A 413 -0.86 -17.64 23.77
N VAL A 414 -0.02 -18.25 22.92
CA VAL A 414 0.72 -17.54 21.86
C VAL A 414 -0.23 -16.91 20.85
N ALA A 415 -1.31 -17.63 20.47
CA ALA A 415 -2.32 -17.09 19.56
C ALA A 415 -3.08 -15.91 20.19
N GLU A 416 -3.46 -16.02 21.48
CA GLU A 416 -4.11 -14.94 22.22
C GLU A 416 -3.22 -13.69 22.32
N ILE A 417 -1.96 -13.84 22.68
CA ILE A 417 -0.98 -12.76 22.75
C ILE A 417 -0.77 -12.15 21.35
N ARG A 418 -0.69 -12.98 20.31
CA ARG A 418 -0.56 -12.49 18.92
C ARG A 418 -1.75 -11.63 18.51
N GLU A 419 -2.99 -12.05 18.80
CA GLU A 419 -4.17 -11.26 18.48
C GLU A 419 -4.23 -9.95 19.30
N GLN A 420 -3.71 -9.94 20.52
CA GLN A 420 -3.53 -8.72 21.30
C GLN A 420 -2.51 -7.78 20.64
N LEU A 421 -1.32 -8.29 20.30
CA LEU A 421 -0.28 -7.52 19.60
C LEU A 421 -0.76 -6.95 18.27
N LYS A 422 -1.60 -7.69 17.55
CA LYS A 422 -2.20 -7.24 16.30
C LYS A 422 -3.13 -6.03 16.49
N LYS A 423 -3.77 -5.93 17.64
CA LYS A 423 -4.58 -4.76 18.02
C LYS A 423 -3.73 -3.59 18.49
N GLU A 424 -2.62 -3.83 19.17
CA GLU A 424 -1.76 -2.81 19.78
C GLU A 424 -0.70 -2.26 18.83
N ARG A 425 -0.03 -3.13 18.03
CA ARG A 425 1.01 -2.73 17.07
C ARG A 425 0.43 -2.46 15.69
N ARG A 426 0.10 -1.22 15.42
CA ARG A 426 -0.61 -0.79 14.20
C ARG A 426 0.23 0.03 13.23
N GLY A 427 1.54 -0.02 13.33
CA GLY A 427 2.43 0.72 12.45
C GLY A 427 2.49 2.21 12.77
N GLN A 428 2.20 2.61 14.00
CA GLN A 428 2.32 3.99 14.50
C GLN A 428 3.74 4.28 15.01
N SER A 429 4.06 5.56 15.21
CA SER A 429 5.27 5.93 15.93
C SER A 429 5.11 5.58 17.42
N PRO A 430 6.12 4.97 18.10
CA PRO A 430 6.06 4.71 19.53
C PRO A 430 6.30 5.97 20.39
N PHE A 431 6.54 7.11 19.76
CA PHE A 431 6.79 8.39 20.42
C PHE A 431 5.66 9.40 20.28
N THR A 432 4.67 9.14 19.43
CA THR A 432 3.50 9.99 19.34
C THR A 432 2.75 9.90 20.68
N PRO A 433 2.56 11.03 21.38
CA PRO A 433 1.61 11.07 22.47
C PRO A 433 0.24 10.60 21.98
N GLU A 434 -0.63 10.17 22.91
CA GLU A 434 -2.05 9.96 22.60
C GLU A 434 -2.51 11.05 21.66
N LEU A 435 -3.13 10.65 20.54
CA LEU A 435 -3.50 11.51 19.42
C LEU A 435 -3.95 12.87 19.96
N PRO A 436 -3.30 13.97 19.59
CA PRO A 436 -3.75 15.28 20.02
C PRO A 436 -5.23 15.39 19.70
N ASN A 437 -5.94 16.19 20.46
CA ASN A 437 -7.35 16.54 20.23
C ASN A 437 -7.52 17.10 18.81
N LEU A 438 -7.42 16.24 17.78
CA LEU A 438 -7.56 16.62 16.39
C LEU A 438 -8.99 16.41 15.93
N ASP A 439 -9.49 17.31 15.14
CA ASP A 439 -10.71 17.14 14.38
C ASP A 439 -10.36 16.82 12.92
N ALA A 440 -11.04 15.82 12.35
CA ALA A 440 -10.88 15.42 10.97
C ALA A 440 -12.05 15.95 10.14
N TRP A 441 -11.76 16.85 9.23
CA TRP A 441 -12.73 17.47 8.34
C TRP A 441 -12.70 16.81 6.97
N ILE A 442 -13.80 16.19 6.57
CA ILE A 442 -13.93 15.48 5.30
C ILE A 442 -14.94 16.23 4.44
N LEU A 443 -14.49 16.65 3.25
CA LEU A 443 -15.28 17.46 2.33
C LEU A 443 -15.87 16.59 1.22
N GLY A 444 -17.19 16.36 1.30
CA GLY A 444 -17.98 15.42 0.50
C GLY A 444 -18.31 14.13 1.24
N SER A 445 -19.31 13.38 0.76
CA SER A 445 -19.75 12.09 1.32
C SER A 445 -19.76 10.94 0.32
N GLY A 446 -18.99 11.04 -0.75
CA GLY A 446 -18.81 9.95 -1.72
C GLY A 446 -18.00 8.77 -1.14
N ILE A 447 -17.81 7.71 -1.95
CA ILE A 447 -17.11 6.48 -1.50
C ILE A 447 -15.73 6.76 -0.90
N SER A 448 -14.96 7.67 -1.49
CA SER A 448 -13.62 8.04 -0.98
C SER A 448 -13.71 8.65 0.42
N SER A 449 -14.64 9.57 0.63
CA SER A 449 -14.85 10.28 1.90
C SER A 449 -15.34 9.34 3.00
N LEU A 450 -16.35 8.52 2.69
CA LEU A 450 -16.85 7.53 3.64
C LEU A 450 -15.76 6.50 4.00
N THR A 451 -14.95 6.07 3.02
CA THR A 451 -13.79 5.21 3.26
C THR A 451 -12.79 5.86 4.18
N ALA A 452 -12.46 7.14 3.95
CA ALA A 452 -11.52 7.87 4.82
C ALA A 452 -12.02 7.90 6.27
N ALA A 453 -13.32 8.17 6.49
CA ALA A 453 -13.91 8.15 7.82
C ALA A 453 -13.82 6.76 8.50
N VAL A 454 -14.11 5.68 7.76
CA VAL A 454 -13.97 4.30 8.28
C VAL A 454 -12.53 4.02 8.70
N HIS A 455 -11.55 4.37 7.87
CA HIS A 455 -10.13 4.12 8.18
C HIS A 455 -9.60 5.05 9.28
N LEU A 456 -10.09 6.28 9.41
CA LEU A 456 -9.79 7.16 10.55
C LEU A 456 -10.24 6.53 11.88
N ILE A 457 -11.41 5.89 11.91
CA ILE A 457 -11.90 5.19 13.10
C ILE A 457 -11.12 3.89 13.33
N GLN A 458 -10.98 3.06 12.29
CA GLN A 458 -10.53 1.68 12.44
C GLN A 458 -9.00 1.52 12.47
N GLU A 459 -8.27 2.35 11.70
CA GLU A 459 -6.80 2.28 11.64
C GLU A 459 -6.13 3.38 12.44
N ALA A 460 -6.66 4.61 12.40
CA ALA A 460 -6.07 5.76 13.06
C ALA A 460 -6.64 6.05 14.46
N HIS A 461 -7.72 5.36 14.85
CA HIS A 461 -8.40 5.50 16.15
C HIS A 461 -8.86 6.91 16.52
N VAL A 462 -9.15 7.72 15.50
CA VAL A 462 -9.77 9.03 15.73
C VAL A 462 -11.16 8.81 16.33
N PRO A 463 -11.51 9.47 17.44
CA PRO A 463 -12.82 9.37 18.03
C PRO A 463 -13.90 9.76 17.00
N PRO A 464 -14.95 8.96 16.81
CA PRO A 464 -15.95 9.23 15.78
C PRO A 464 -16.61 10.62 15.89
N SER A 465 -16.82 11.12 17.12
CA SER A 465 -17.35 12.46 17.38
C SER A 465 -16.45 13.62 16.94
N ARG A 466 -15.21 13.32 16.55
CA ARG A 466 -14.24 14.28 16.03
C ARG A 466 -14.03 14.15 14.53
N ILE A 467 -14.86 13.37 13.85
CA ILE A 467 -14.88 13.24 12.40
C ILE A 467 -16.10 13.97 11.88
N HIS A 468 -15.88 15.01 11.08
CA HIS A 468 -16.91 15.88 10.54
C HIS A 468 -16.97 15.70 9.02
N ILE A 469 -18.12 15.31 8.50
CA ILE A 469 -18.36 15.13 7.05
C ILE A 469 -19.30 16.25 6.58
N LEU A 470 -18.78 17.10 5.71
CA LEU A 470 -19.55 18.18 5.08
C LEU A 470 -20.08 17.71 3.73
N GLU A 471 -21.41 17.75 3.54
CA GLU A 471 -22.06 17.29 2.31
C GLU A 471 -23.13 18.28 1.86
N LYS A 472 -23.12 18.60 0.57
CA LYS A 472 -24.12 19.47 -0.06
C LYS A 472 -25.51 18.84 -0.12
N LEU A 473 -25.57 17.53 -0.39
CA LEU A 473 -26.83 16.80 -0.47
C LEU A 473 -27.42 16.60 0.93
N SER A 474 -28.73 16.28 0.94
CA SER A 474 -29.45 15.92 2.20
C SER A 474 -29.19 14.51 2.66
N VAL A 475 -28.46 13.72 1.87
CA VAL A 475 -28.14 12.30 2.14
C VAL A 475 -26.68 12.02 1.79
N ALA A 476 -26.10 11.03 2.48
CA ALA A 476 -24.74 10.58 2.18
C ALA A 476 -24.70 9.68 0.93
N GLY A 477 -23.53 9.62 0.27
CA GLY A 477 -23.32 8.81 -0.93
C GLY A 477 -22.86 9.61 -2.15
N GLY A 478 -22.92 10.95 -2.04
CA GLY A 478 -22.49 11.85 -3.12
C GLY A 478 -23.26 11.56 -4.42
N THR A 479 -22.55 11.51 -5.51
CA THR A 479 -23.14 11.35 -6.85
C THR A 479 -23.65 9.93 -7.19
N THR A 480 -23.55 8.96 -6.27
CA THR A 480 -24.12 7.61 -6.45
C THR A 480 -25.59 7.51 -6.04
N VAL A 481 -26.12 8.57 -5.43
CA VAL A 481 -27.52 8.61 -5.00
C VAL A 481 -28.41 8.43 -6.23
N SER A 482 -29.31 7.47 -6.16
CA SER A 482 -30.32 7.19 -7.17
C SER A 482 -31.64 7.84 -6.77
N TYR A 483 -32.48 8.15 -7.76
CA TYR A 483 -33.74 8.86 -7.59
C TYR A 483 -34.87 8.15 -8.33
N GLY A 484 -36.08 8.63 -8.13
CA GLY A 484 -37.27 8.12 -8.81
C GLY A 484 -37.96 6.99 -8.03
N ASP A 485 -39.05 6.52 -8.62
CA ASP A 485 -39.92 5.49 -8.09
C ASP A 485 -40.58 4.67 -9.23
N ALA A 486 -41.43 3.71 -8.86
CA ALA A 486 -42.11 2.86 -9.82
C ALA A 486 -43.12 3.60 -10.69
N GLU A 487 -43.65 4.73 -10.24
CA GLU A 487 -44.71 5.50 -10.94
C GLU A 487 -44.08 6.52 -11.91
N HIS A 488 -42.98 7.17 -11.54
CA HIS A 488 -42.36 8.21 -12.33
C HIS A 488 -41.11 7.72 -13.08
N GLY A 489 -40.69 6.48 -12.83
CA GLY A 489 -39.50 5.87 -13.37
C GLY A 489 -38.28 6.05 -12.46
N TYR A 490 -37.47 5.04 -12.36
CA TYR A 490 -36.19 5.09 -11.63
C TYR A 490 -35.12 5.82 -12.45
N ASP A 491 -34.29 6.58 -11.77
CA ASP A 491 -33.09 7.25 -12.32
C ASP A 491 -31.82 6.66 -11.70
N PHE A 492 -31.20 5.76 -12.43
CA PHE A 492 -29.98 5.03 -12.00
C PHE A 492 -28.72 5.71 -12.56
N ARG A 493 -28.41 6.92 -12.08
CA ARG A 493 -27.36 7.81 -12.62
C ARG A 493 -25.96 7.19 -12.66
N ALA A 494 -25.56 6.51 -11.59
CA ALA A 494 -24.25 5.88 -11.53
C ALA A 494 -24.14 4.63 -12.43
N GLY A 495 -25.29 4.13 -12.90
CA GLY A 495 -25.37 2.92 -13.71
C GLY A 495 -24.92 1.67 -12.95
N VAL A 496 -24.97 0.56 -13.66
CA VAL A 496 -24.46 -0.72 -13.18
C VAL A 496 -22.99 -0.78 -13.55
N ARG A 497 -22.11 -0.49 -12.62
CA ARG A 497 -20.66 -0.71 -12.82
C ARG A 497 -20.27 -2.01 -12.13
N PRO A 498 -19.57 -2.91 -12.84
CA PRO A 498 -18.94 -4.04 -12.16
C PRO A 498 -17.96 -3.49 -11.12
N GLN A 499 -18.13 -3.92 -9.90
CA GLN A 499 -17.15 -3.65 -8.87
C GLN A 499 -16.11 -4.74 -8.98
N PHE A 500 -14.98 -4.39 -9.56
CA PHE A 500 -13.86 -5.29 -9.57
C PHE A 500 -13.38 -5.41 -8.12
N ASN A 501 -13.49 -6.60 -7.53
CA ASN A 501 -12.96 -6.88 -6.22
C ASN A 501 -11.45 -6.69 -6.26
N ASP A 502 -11.03 -5.64 -5.58
CA ASP A 502 -9.63 -5.44 -5.26
C ASP A 502 -9.46 -5.34 -3.75
N MET A 503 -8.24 -5.49 -3.30
CA MET A 503 -7.92 -5.66 -1.87
C MET A 503 -8.34 -4.49 -0.99
N CYS A 504 -8.37 -3.26 -1.53
CA CYS A 504 -8.76 -2.09 -0.74
C CYS A 504 -10.27 -2.06 -0.51
N MET A 505 -11.06 -2.36 -1.56
CA MET A 505 -12.49 -2.45 -1.46
C MET A 505 -12.92 -3.61 -0.55
N ASP A 506 -12.29 -4.79 -0.70
CA ASP A 506 -12.51 -5.96 0.16
C ASP A 506 -12.20 -5.63 1.63
N THR A 507 -11.12 -4.88 1.88
CA THR A 507 -10.78 -4.42 3.23
C THR A 507 -11.86 -3.49 3.80
N LEU A 508 -12.31 -2.49 3.03
CA LEU A 508 -13.38 -1.58 3.47
C LEU A 508 -14.64 -2.35 3.84
N LEU A 509 -15.11 -3.21 2.94
CA LEU A 509 -16.37 -3.96 3.14
C LEU A 509 -16.30 -4.95 4.32
N SER A 510 -15.08 -5.45 4.64
CA SER A 510 -14.87 -6.32 5.80
C SER A 510 -14.86 -5.57 7.15
N LEU A 511 -14.72 -4.25 7.14
CA LEU A 511 -14.74 -3.42 8.34
C LEU A 511 -16.14 -2.91 8.72
N VAL A 512 -17.10 -3.01 7.82
CA VAL A 512 -18.45 -2.48 8.00
C VAL A 512 -19.44 -3.63 8.25
N PRO A 513 -20.20 -3.60 9.37
CA PRO A 513 -21.26 -4.59 9.63
C PRO A 513 -22.39 -4.51 8.59
N SER A 514 -22.97 -5.64 8.25
CA SER A 514 -24.17 -5.68 7.41
C SER A 514 -25.37 -5.07 8.13
N LEU A 515 -26.27 -4.46 7.37
CA LEU A 515 -27.54 -3.94 7.91
C LEU A 515 -28.55 -5.03 8.19
N SER A 516 -28.46 -6.16 7.49
CA SER A 516 -29.37 -7.30 7.63
C SER A 516 -28.98 -8.21 8.81
N ASP A 517 -27.68 -8.36 9.10
CA ASP A 517 -27.17 -9.19 10.19
C ASP A 517 -25.90 -8.55 10.79
N PRO A 518 -26.00 -7.97 11.99
CA PRO A 518 -24.85 -7.31 12.65
C PRO A 518 -23.66 -8.22 12.95
N ASN A 519 -23.83 -9.54 12.92
CA ASN A 519 -22.75 -10.51 13.11
C ASN A 519 -21.95 -10.79 11.82
N ARG A 520 -22.38 -10.24 10.70
CA ARG A 520 -21.73 -10.35 9.39
C ARG A 520 -21.25 -9.00 8.91
N THR A 521 -20.35 -9.02 7.96
CA THR A 521 -19.88 -7.81 7.29
C THR A 521 -20.62 -7.60 5.97
N VAL A 522 -20.58 -6.37 5.44
CA VAL A 522 -21.11 -6.07 4.10
C VAL A 522 -20.44 -6.95 3.05
N ARG A 523 -19.13 -7.24 3.21
CA ARG A 523 -18.41 -8.19 2.36
C ARG A 523 -19.04 -9.59 2.37
N ASP A 524 -19.33 -10.12 3.57
CA ASP A 524 -19.90 -11.47 3.71
C ASP A 524 -21.30 -11.55 3.11
N GLU A 525 -22.09 -10.48 3.22
CA GLU A 525 -23.41 -10.37 2.58
C GLU A 525 -23.31 -10.39 1.05
N ILE A 526 -22.39 -9.60 0.47
CA ILE A 526 -22.17 -9.55 -0.98
C ILE A 526 -21.70 -10.92 -1.48
N TYR A 527 -20.75 -11.56 -0.79
CA TYR A 527 -20.24 -12.86 -1.18
C TYR A 527 -21.31 -13.94 -1.13
N GLN A 528 -22.11 -13.97 -0.06
CA GLN A 528 -23.21 -14.90 0.05
C GLN A 528 -24.26 -14.70 -1.06
N TYR A 529 -24.55 -13.44 -1.41
CA TYR A 529 -25.48 -13.13 -2.50
C TYR A 529 -24.96 -13.65 -3.84
N VAL A 530 -23.66 -13.41 -4.13
CA VAL A 530 -23.03 -13.87 -5.37
C VAL A 530 -22.91 -15.40 -5.41
N GLU A 531 -22.52 -16.04 -4.31
CA GLU A 531 -22.46 -17.52 -4.22
C GLU A 531 -23.82 -18.19 -4.41
N GLY A 532 -24.89 -17.53 -3.98
CA GLY A 532 -26.28 -18.01 -4.20
C GLY A 532 -26.78 -17.86 -5.64
N MET A 533 -26.05 -17.11 -6.48
CA MET A 533 -26.42 -16.90 -7.88
C MET A 533 -25.88 -17.99 -8.79
N VAL A 534 -26.74 -18.56 -9.62
CA VAL A 534 -26.31 -19.35 -10.79
C VAL A 534 -25.87 -18.36 -11.87
N ILE A 535 -24.57 -18.07 -11.96
CA ILE A 535 -24.02 -17.18 -12.97
C ILE A 535 -23.66 -18.01 -14.22
N PRO A 536 -24.45 -17.86 -15.32
CA PRO A 536 -24.13 -18.54 -16.56
C PRO A 536 -22.83 -17.99 -17.15
N LYS A 537 -22.06 -18.85 -17.83
CA LYS A 537 -20.82 -18.44 -18.50
C LYS A 537 -21.07 -17.31 -19.49
N ALA A 538 -20.38 -16.19 -19.33
CA ALA A 538 -20.26 -15.05 -20.25
C ALA A 538 -21.58 -14.66 -20.98
N GLN A 539 -22.38 -13.83 -20.33
CA GLN A 539 -23.66 -13.33 -20.90
C GLN A 539 -23.52 -12.07 -21.75
N THR A 540 -22.32 -11.62 -22.05
CA THR A 540 -22.08 -10.49 -22.95
C THR A 540 -22.36 -10.90 -24.39
N ARG A 541 -23.24 -10.20 -25.08
CA ARG A 541 -23.67 -10.50 -26.46
C ARG A 541 -23.64 -9.25 -27.33
N PHE A 542 -23.29 -9.46 -28.60
CA PHE A 542 -23.56 -8.52 -29.68
C PHE A 542 -24.85 -8.94 -30.39
N LEU A 543 -25.78 -8.00 -30.50
CA LEU A 543 -26.98 -8.16 -31.33
C LEU A 543 -26.72 -7.51 -32.68
N THR A 544 -27.01 -8.24 -33.75
CA THR A 544 -26.84 -7.77 -35.13
C THR A 544 -28.04 -8.20 -35.96
N HIS A 545 -28.33 -7.44 -37.01
CA HIS A 545 -29.36 -7.77 -37.96
C HIS A 545 -28.95 -9.00 -38.80
N THR A 546 -29.86 -9.95 -38.95
CA THR A 546 -29.70 -11.12 -39.78
C THR A 546 -30.88 -11.18 -40.79
N PRO A 547 -30.80 -11.93 -41.88
CA PRO A 547 -31.92 -12.10 -42.80
C PRO A 547 -33.20 -12.64 -42.17
N HIS A 548 -33.09 -13.27 -41.01
CA HIS A 548 -34.22 -13.90 -40.28
C HIS A 548 -34.64 -13.14 -39.02
N GLY A 549 -34.20 -11.89 -38.85
CA GLY A 549 -34.47 -11.09 -37.66
C GLY A 549 -33.17 -10.62 -36.96
N VAL A 550 -33.29 -10.38 -35.66
CA VAL A 550 -32.14 -10.02 -34.83
C VAL A 550 -31.51 -11.29 -34.24
N GLY A 551 -30.23 -11.44 -34.37
CA GLY A 551 -29.49 -12.62 -33.88
C GLY A 551 -28.24 -12.28 -33.11
N LEU A 552 -27.69 -13.28 -32.42
CA LEU A 552 -26.44 -13.15 -31.71
C LEU A 552 -25.27 -13.10 -32.70
N GLY A 553 -24.51 -12.03 -32.67
CA GLY A 553 -23.25 -11.90 -33.42
C GLY A 553 -22.18 -12.85 -32.87
N ASN A 554 -21.57 -13.65 -33.76
CA ASN A 554 -20.52 -14.57 -33.38
C ASN A 554 -19.17 -13.83 -33.29
N GLY A 555 -18.74 -13.53 -32.06
CA GLY A 555 -17.44 -12.87 -31.81
C GLY A 555 -16.20 -13.64 -32.30
N ARG A 556 -16.33 -14.98 -32.56
CA ARG A 556 -15.27 -15.79 -33.12
C ARG A 556 -15.12 -15.66 -34.65
N LYS A 557 -16.16 -15.16 -35.33
CA LYS A 557 -16.14 -14.86 -36.76
C LYS A 557 -15.78 -13.41 -37.09
N MET A 558 -15.33 -12.63 -36.14
CA MET A 558 -14.62 -11.41 -36.43
C MET A 558 -13.28 -11.83 -37.04
N GLU A 559 -13.20 -11.92 -38.37
CA GLU A 559 -11.95 -11.92 -39.07
C GLU A 559 -11.25 -10.60 -38.83
N LEU A 560 -10.51 -10.57 -37.71
CA LEU A 560 -9.64 -9.46 -37.37
C LEU A 560 -8.47 -9.47 -38.35
N GLY A 561 -8.59 -8.73 -39.43
CA GLY A 561 -7.45 -8.37 -40.29
C GLY A 561 -6.39 -7.65 -39.45
N VAL A 562 -5.17 -7.55 -39.98
CA VAL A 562 -4.05 -6.86 -39.27
C VAL A 562 -4.42 -5.41 -38.89
N ARG A 563 -5.30 -4.76 -39.66
CA ARG A 563 -5.90 -3.44 -39.31
C ARG A 563 -6.92 -3.53 -38.20
N ASP A 564 -7.70 -4.62 -38.11
CA ASP A 564 -8.71 -4.81 -37.05
C ASP A 564 -8.08 -5.23 -35.72
N ARG A 565 -6.85 -5.75 -35.73
CA ARG A 565 -6.04 -5.95 -34.51
C ARG A 565 -5.54 -4.63 -33.92
N LEU A 566 -5.38 -3.61 -34.74
CA LEU A 566 -5.21 -2.22 -34.32
C LEU A 566 -6.54 -1.60 -33.85
N ASP A 567 -7.68 -2.13 -34.29
CA ASP A 567 -9.03 -1.84 -33.75
C ASP A 567 -9.32 -2.60 -32.41
N LEU A 568 -8.28 -2.97 -31.66
CA LEU A 568 -8.38 -3.19 -30.21
C LEU A 568 -9.11 -2.03 -29.52
N PHE A 569 -9.17 -0.88 -30.16
CA PHE A 569 -10.04 0.24 -29.81
C PHE A 569 -11.52 -0.09 -29.82
N LYS A 570 -12.00 -1.02 -30.66
CA LYS A 570 -13.41 -1.48 -30.58
C LYS A 570 -13.66 -2.38 -29.37
N LEU A 571 -12.66 -3.12 -28.92
CA LEU A 571 -12.72 -3.82 -27.63
C LEU A 571 -12.71 -2.80 -26.47
N ALA A 572 -11.94 -1.75 -26.61
CA ALA A 572 -11.89 -0.64 -25.67
C ALA A 572 -13.23 0.12 -25.58
N SER A 573 -13.98 0.22 -26.66
CA SER A 573 -15.32 0.83 -26.66
C SER A 573 -16.33 0.06 -25.79
N LYS A 574 -16.17 -1.26 -25.63
CA LYS A 574 -16.95 -2.03 -24.66
C LYS A 574 -16.78 -1.57 -23.22
N PHE A 575 -15.68 -0.94 -22.91
CA PHE A 575 -15.33 -0.42 -21.59
C PHE A 575 -15.50 1.11 -21.50
N GLY A 576 -16.19 1.73 -22.44
CA GLY A 576 -16.42 3.19 -22.45
C GLY A 576 -15.23 4.02 -22.88
N LEU A 577 -14.19 3.40 -23.48
CA LEU A 577 -13.01 4.11 -23.97
C LEU A 577 -13.23 4.59 -25.42
N LYS A 578 -12.92 5.86 -25.66
CA LYS A 578 -12.96 6.49 -26.99
C LYS A 578 -11.53 6.62 -27.57
N PRO A 579 -11.36 6.74 -28.90
CA PRO A 579 -10.05 6.97 -29.52
C PRO A 579 -9.33 8.24 -29.05
N THR A 580 -10.08 9.20 -28.52
CA THR A 580 -9.59 10.46 -27.94
C THR A 580 -9.08 10.30 -26.50
N HIS A 581 -9.24 9.14 -25.88
CA HIS A 581 -8.81 8.92 -24.51
C HIS A 581 -7.29 8.68 -24.39
N SER A 582 -6.75 8.89 -23.20
CA SER A 582 -5.32 8.79 -22.88
C SER A 582 -4.76 7.38 -23.13
N ALA A 583 -3.72 7.29 -23.94
CA ALA A 583 -2.99 6.04 -24.17
C ALA A 583 -2.32 5.52 -22.88
N ALA A 584 -1.96 6.39 -21.94
CA ALA A 584 -1.40 6.01 -20.65
C ALA A 584 -2.43 5.33 -19.77
N GLU A 585 -3.66 5.85 -19.69
CA GLU A 585 -4.76 5.25 -18.95
C GLU A 585 -5.20 3.93 -19.60
N PHE A 586 -5.23 3.87 -20.94
CA PHE A 586 -5.48 2.63 -21.66
C PHE A 586 -4.43 1.55 -21.36
N ARG A 587 -3.15 1.92 -21.32
CA ARG A 587 -2.07 1.00 -20.95
C ARG A 587 -2.24 0.48 -19.51
N ARG A 588 -2.59 1.34 -18.53
CA ARG A 588 -2.90 0.93 -17.16
C ARG A 588 -4.05 -0.08 -17.14
N TYR A 589 -5.08 0.21 -17.92
CA TYR A 589 -6.24 -0.66 -18.07
C TYR A 589 -5.85 -2.05 -18.58
N LEU A 590 -5.08 -2.12 -19.68
CA LEU A 590 -4.60 -3.39 -20.24
C LEU A 590 -3.72 -4.17 -19.24
N HIS A 591 -2.87 -3.48 -18.49
CA HIS A 591 -2.03 -4.15 -17.49
C HIS A 591 -2.84 -4.73 -16.33
N ARG A 592 -4.00 -4.18 -16.03
CA ARG A 592 -4.87 -4.63 -14.95
C ARG A 592 -5.82 -5.76 -15.38
N PHE A 593 -6.36 -5.66 -16.58
CA PHE A 593 -7.43 -6.51 -17.11
C PHE A 593 -7.01 -7.37 -18.30
N ASN A 594 -5.76 -7.76 -18.39
CA ASN A 594 -5.29 -8.63 -19.48
C ASN A 594 -5.71 -10.10 -19.29
N ASP A 595 -6.19 -10.50 -18.12
CA ASP A 595 -6.75 -11.82 -17.90
C ASP A 595 -8.27 -11.79 -18.08
N LEU A 596 -8.71 -11.97 -19.33
CA LEU A 596 -10.12 -12.03 -19.65
C LEU A 596 -10.84 -13.23 -19.02
N HIS A 597 -10.11 -14.28 -18.64
CA HIS A 597 -10.69 -15.42 -17.93
C HIS A 597 -11.06 -15.08 -16.49
N ALA A 598 -10.35 -14.16 -15.85
CA ALA A 598 -10.70 -13.67 -14.53
C ALA A 598 -12.03 -12.91 -14.51
N LEU A 599 -12.46 -12.34 -15.64
CA LEU A 599 -13.79 -11.71 -15.77
C LEU A 599 -14.94 -12.72 -15.74
N ASN A 600 -14.66 -14.02 -15.84
CA ASN A 600 -15.66 -15.07 -15.65
C ASN A 600 -15.74 -15.53 -14.18
N ASP A 601 -14.87 -15.05 -13.31
CA ASP A 601 -14.98 -15.31 -11.89
C ASP A 601 -16.10 -14.42 -11.32
N PRO A 602 -17.16 -15.02 -10.73
CA PRO A 602 -18.25 -14.26 -10.14
C PRO A 602 -17.77 -13.25 -9.09
N HIS A 603 -16.72 -13.55 -8.35
CA HIS A 603 -16.16 -12.66 -7.33
C HIS A 603 -15.42 -11.44 -7.89
N VAL A 604 -15.02 -11.45 -9.15
CA VAL A 604 -14.38 -10.29 -9.81
C VAL A 604 -15.40 -9.22 -10.18
N LEU A 605 -16.67 -9.62 -10.33
CA LEU A 605 -17.80 -8.75 -10.71
C LEU A 605 -18.78 -8.60 -9.55
N ASP A 606 -18.31 -8.56 -8.31
CA ASP A 606 -19.17 -8.47 -7.15
C ASP A 606 -20.19 -7.36 -7.27
N MET A 607 -21.41 -7.76 -7.16
CA MET A 607 -22.57 -6.88 -7.13
C MET A 607 -23.33 -7.16 -5.85
N GLY A 608 -23.70 -6.09 -5.16
CA GLY A 608 -24.65 -6.20 -4.07
C GLY A 608 -26.04 -6.62 -4.60
N ARG A 609 -26.92 -6.96 -3.67
CA ARG A 609 -28.32 -7.30 -3.97
C ARG A 609 -29.04 -6.17 -4.71
N TYR A 610 -28.72 -4.93 -4.38
CA TYR A 610 -29.28 -3.72 -4.96
C TYR A 610 -28.19 -2.92 -5.68
N ASN A 611 -28.51 -1.72 -6.13
CA ASN A 611 -27.53 -0.81 -6.71
C ASN A 611 -26.40 -0.45 -5.71
N VAL A 612 -25.33 0.21 -6.21
CA VAL A 612 -24.12 0.55 -5.41
C VAL A 612 -24.44 1.44 -4.22
N HIS A 613 -25.39 2.37 -4.39
CA HIS A 613 -25.79 3.26 -3.31
C HIS A 613 -26.37 2.46 -2.14
N GLU A 614 -27.36 1.62 -2.42
CA GLU A 614 -28.06 0.85 -1.40
C GLU A 614 -27.21 -0.29 -0.80
N SER A 615 -26.39 -0.95 -1.62
CA SER A 615 -25.61 -2.10 -1.17
C SER A 615 -24.31 -1.70 -0.46
N ILE A 616 -23.77 -0.50 -0.69
CA ILE A 616 -22.46 -0.10 -0.16
C ILE A 616 -22.55 1.24 0.57
N MET A 617 -23.04 2.30 -0.09
CA MET A 617 -22.97 3.65 0.52
C MET A 617 -23.83 3.76 1.77
N VAL A 618 -25.06 3.27 1.70
CA VAL A 618 -26.02 3.31 2.82
C VAL A 618 -25.50 2.53 4.03
N PRO A 619 -25.03 1.27 3.90
CA PRO A 619 -24.44 0.55 5.03
C PRO A 619 -23.23 1.26 5.65
N VAL A 620 -22.32 1.80 4.84
CA VAL A 620 -21.14 2.53 5.34
C VAL A 620 -21.56 3.82 6.06
N ALA A 621 -22.46 4.59 5.47
CA ALA A 621 -22.94 5.84 6.07
C ALA A 621 -23.68 5.57 7.40
N ARG A 622 -24.56 4.57 7.45
CA ARG A 622 -25.25 4.17 8.69
C ARG A 622 -24.30 3.67 9.77
N PHE A 623 -23.27 2.91 9.38
CA PHE A 623 -22.24 2.49 10.32
C PHE A 623 -21.54 3.70 10.93
N LEU A 624 -21.14 4.69 10.13
CA LEU A 624 -20.49 5.90 10.60
C LEU A 624 -21.40 6.74 11.49
N GLN A 625 -22.66 6.92 11.10
CA GLN A 625 -23.67 7.61 11.91
C GLN A 625 -23.90 6.90 13.26
N ALA A 626 -24.03 5.58 13.25
CA ALA A 626 -24.20 4.78 14.48
C ALA A 626 -22.97 4.84 15.38
N LYS A 627 -21.78 5.11 14.86
CA LYS A 627 -20.56 5.36 15.63
C LYS A 627 -20.48 6.78 16.18
N GLY A 628 -21.33 7.71 15.75
CA GLY A 628 -21.36 9.10 16.23
C GLY A 628 -20.50 10.05 15.39
N VAL A 629 -20.25 9.76 14.12
CA VAL A 629 -19.63 10.70 13.18
C VAL A 629 -20.58 11.87 12.90
N ASP A 630 -20.07 13.09 12.91
CA ASP A 630 -20.83 14.33 12.68
C ASP A 630 -21.04 14.56 11.16
N PHE A 631 -22.23 14.28 10.66
CA PHE A 631 -22.62 14.57 9.28
C PHE A 631 -23.34 15.91 9.20
N ARG A 632 -22.76 16.86 8.50
CA ARG A 632 -23.35 18.18 8.20
C ARG A 632 -23.82 18.21 6.75
N PHE A 633 -25.06 17.77 6.59
CA PHE A 633 -25.75 17.80 5.28
C PHE A 633 -26.17 19.22 4.89
N ASN A 634 -26.50 19.40 3.60
CA ASN A 634 -26.92 20.65 3.01
C ASN A 634 -25.89 21.80 3.26
N THR A 635 -24.61 21.44 3.31
CA THR A 635 -23.50 22.36 3.56
C THR A 635 -22.62 22.44 2.31
N THR A 636 -22.59 23.59 1.68
CA THR A 636 -21.75 23.83 0.50
C THR A 636 -20.39 24.37 0.92
N ILE A 637 -19.32 23.78 0.40
CA ILE A 637 -17.93 24.23 0.61
C ILE A 637 -17.61 25.28 -0.44
N CYS A 638 -17.28 26.49 -0.01
CA CYS A 638 -16.98 27.62 -0.89
C CYS A 638 -15.48 27.78 -1.12
N ASP A 639 -14.67 27.60 -0.07
CA ASP A 639 -13.23 27.84 -0.16
C ASP A 639 -12.45 27.15 0.95
N ILE A 640 -11.13 26.96 0.72
CA ILE A 640 -10.16 26.43 1.69
C ILE A 640 -9.05 27.47 1.86
N LEU A 641 -8.87 27.96 3.10
CA LEU A 641 -7.89 28.97 3.43
C LEU A 641 -6.59 28.34 3.96
N PHE A 642 -5.45 28.89 3.53
CA PHE A 642 -4.14 28.34 3.81
C PHE A 642 -3.24 29.28 4.61
N ALA A 643 -2.32 28.72 5.39
CA ALA A 643 -1.12 29.39 5.86
C ALA A 643 0.04 29.19 4.88
N HIS A 644 0.95 30.14 4.88
CA HIS A 644 2.15 30.19 4.07
C HIS A 644 3.34 30.34 5.00
N ASP A 645 4.15 29.27 5.18
CA ASP A 645 5.22 29.23 6.19
C ASP A 645 6.59 29.58 5.63
N ASN A 646 6.72 29.72 4.29
CA ASN A 646 8.01 30.01 3.67
C ASN A 646 8.14 31.51 3.38
N PRO A 647 9.10 32.22 4.04
CA PRO A 647 9.38 33.65 3.77
C PRO A 647 9.90 33.91 2.34
N ASP A 648 10.56 32.92 1.74
CA ASP A 648 11.15 33.02 0.39
C ASP A 648 10.13 32.72 -0.72
N ASP A 649 9.05 32.02 -0.39
CA ASP A 649 7.89 31.76 -1.26
C ASP A 649 6.58 31.88 -0.47
N PRO A 650 6.10 33.11 -0.30
CA PRO A 650 4.88 33.39 0.46
C PRO A 650 3.60 32.90 -0.21
N ILE A 651 3.70 32.36 -1.44
CA ILE A 651 2.58 31.87 -2.22
C ILE A 651 2.38 30.35 -2.03
N GLU A 652 3.43 29.62 -1.60
CA GLU A 652 3.32 28.18 -1.43
C GLU A 652 2.50 27.83 -0.17
N PRO A 653 1.27 27.27 -0.31
CA PRO A 653 0.46 26.87 0.83
C PRO A 653 1.04 25.63 1.50
N THR A 654 1.17 25.63 2.82
CA THR A 654 1.73 24.53 3.61
C THR A 654 0.69 23.86 4.51
N ARG A 655 -0.33 24.61 4.92
CA ARG A 655 -1.33 24.18 5.88
C ARG A 655 -2.69 24.80 5.63
N VAL A 656 -3.76 24.04 5.79
CA VAL A 656 -5.13 24.56 5.86
C VAL A 656 -5.36 25.15 7.24
N THR A 657 -5.86 26.37 7.29
CA THR A 657 -6.18 27.11 8.52
C THR A 657 -7.66 27.26 8.76
N ALA A 658 -8.46 27.31 7.70
CA ALA A 658 -9.91 27.41 7.81
C ALA A 658 -10.63 26.89 6.57
N ILE A 659 -11.92 26.56 6.71
CA ILE A 659 -12.82 26.14 5.66
C ILE A 659 -13.98 27.12 5.62
N ARG A 660 -14.27 27.67 4.43
CA ARG A 660 -15.42 28.57 4.22
C ARG A 660 -16.59 27.76 3.70
N VAL A 661 -17.74 27.83 4.37
CA VAL A 661 -18.94 27.05 4.06
C VAL A 661 -20.20 27.93 4.03
N LEU A 662 -21.17 27.48 3.23
CA LEU A 662 -22.53 27.99 3.21
C LEU A 662 -23.47 26.90 3.73
N PRO A 663 -24.05 27.07 4.94
CA PRO A 663 -25.02 26.12 5.47
C PRO A 663 -26.37 26.22 4.71
N ALA A 664 -27.20 25.18 4.89
CA ALA A 664 -28.54 25.13 4.32
C ALA A 664 -29.39 26.32 4.76
N ARG A 665 -30.25 26.79 3.84
CA ARG A 665 -31.25 27.80 4.13
C ARG A 665 -32.34 27.18 5.02
N GLU A 666 -32.57 27.75 6.19
CA GLU A 666 -33.83 27.51 6.92
C GLU A 666 -34.98 28.11 6.11
N ARG A 667 -36.00 27.30 5.82
CA ARG A 667 -37.19 27.75 5.10
C ARG A 667 -37.85 28.87 5.89
N GLY A 668 -37.75 30.09 5.41
CA GLY A 668 -38.46 31.24 5.99
C GLY A 668 -37.65 32.53 6.19
N THR A 669 -36.33 32.55 5.95
CA THR A 669 -35.49 33.74 6.11
C THR A 669 -35.43 34.57 4.80
N SER A 670 -35.55 35.86 4.95
CA SER A 670 -35.54 36.91 3.90
C SER A 670 -34.24 36.95 3.08
N ILE A 671 -34.31 37.51 1.87
CA ILE A 671 -33.31 37.43 0.79
C ILE A 671 -32.00 38.20 1.05
N CYS A 672 -31.80 38.78 2.23
CA CYS A 672 -30.63 39.62 2.49
C CYS A 672 -29.62 38.93 3.41
N SER A 673 -28.42 38.74 2.90
CA SER A 673 -27.18 38.18 3.46
C SER A 673 -27.10 36.62 3.48
N ARG A 674 -26.28 36.09 2.57
CA ARG A 674 -25.71 34.75 2.70
C ARG A 674 -24.69 34.83 3.82
N ASP A 675 -25.01 34.34 5.01
CA ASP A 675 -24.05 34.26 6.10
C ASP A 675 -23.09 33.11 5.83
N GLU A 676 -21.96 33.41 5.17
CA GLU A 676 -20.84 32.49 5.05
C GLU A 676 -20.30 32.21 6.46
N GLN A 677 -20.11 30.92 6.79
CA GLN A 677 -19.49 30.51 8.01
C GLN A 677 -18.04 30.10 7.75
N ILE A 678 -17.16 30.50 8.65
CA ILE A 678 -15.75 30.10 8.63
C ILE A 678 -15.49 29.12 9.75
N ILE A 679 -15.15 27.88 9.41
CA ILE A 679 -14.70 26.85 10.32
C ILE A 679 -13.19 27.03 10.52
N GLN A 680 -12.79 27.53 11.68
CA GLN A 680 -11.38 27.68 12.05
C GLN A 680 -10.79 26.33 12.46
N LEU A 681 -9.60 26.03 12.00
CA LEU A 681 -8.91 24.77 12.26
C LEU A 681 -7.80 24.96 13.31
N CYS A 682 -7.73 24.01 14.23
CA CYS A 682 -6.61 23.90 15.15
C CYS A 682 -5.35 23.37 14.42
N PRO A 683 -4.15 23.62 14.96
CA PRO A 683 -2.92 23.12 14.37
C PRO A 683 -2.84 21.58 14.17
N ALA A 684 -3.56 20.82 14.95
CA ALA A 684 -3.60 19.37 14.85
C ALA A 684 -4.64 18.85 13.86
N ASP A 685 -5.62 19.69 13.45
CA ASP A 685 -6.72 19.26 12.61
C ASP A 685 -6.28 18.88 11.19
N ILE A 686 -6.96 17.90 10.64
CA ILE A 686 -6.69 17.41 9.27
C ILE A 686 -7.90 17.65 8.36
N VAL A 687 -7.61 17.85 7.08
CA VAL A 687 -8.63 18.07 6.04
C VAL A 687 -8.46 17.08 4.91
N ILE A 688 -9.54 16.40 4.54
CA ILE A 688 -9.56 15.46 3.42
C ILE A 688 -10.60 15.96 2.41
N VAL A 689 -10.15 16.29 1.20
CA VAL A 689 -10.95 16.94 0.17
C VAL A 689 -11.20 16.01 -1.00
N THR A 690 -12.45 15.79 -1.36
CA THR A 690 -12.78 15.11 -2.62
C THR A 690 -12.71 16.12 -3.77
N LEU A 691 -11.85 15.84 -4.77
CA LEU A 691 -11.68 16.69 -5.94
C LEU A 691 -12.55 16.20 -7.10
N GLY A 692 -13.36 17.11 -7.63
CA GLY A 692 -14.19 16.89 -8.82
C GLY A 692 -15.16 15.70 -8.67
N SER A 693 -16.05 15.57 -9.62
CA SER A 693 -16.94 14.40 -9.71
C SER A 693 -17.29 14.11 -11.18
N ILE A 694 -17.15 12.85 -11.57
CA ILE A 694 -17.52 12.41 -12.92
C ILE A 694 -19.03 12.39 -13.16
N TYR A 695 -19.82 12.42 -12.10
CA TYR A 695 -21.28 12.39 -12.12
C TYR A 695 -21.90 13.73 -11.70
N SER A 696 -21.12 14.78 -11.63
CA SER A 696 -21.65 16.12 -11.33
C SER A 696 -22.23 16.79 -12.56
N SER A 697 -23.14 17.73 -12.34
CA SER A 697 -23.80 18.50 -13.42
C SER A 697 -24.53 17.61 -14.43
N ILE A 698 -25.15 16.53 -13.96
CA ILE A 698 -25.95 15.63 -14.79
C ILE A 698 -27.22 16.36 -15.22
N LEU A 699 -27.56 16.24 -16.52
CA LEU A 699 -28.78 16.76 -17.08
C LEU A 699 -29.76 15.60 -17.35
N THR A 700 -30.92 15.66 -16.70
CA THR A 700 -31.90 14.57 -16.76
C THR A 700 -33.11 15.02 -17.56
N GLY A 701 -33.54 14.23 -18.52
CA GLY A 701 -34.80 14.33 -19.20
C GLY A 701 -35.89 13.48 -18.53
N ASN A 702 -36.95 13.21 -19.26
CA ASN A 702 -37.98 12.25 -18.85
C ASN A 702 -38.54 11.50 -20.08
N ASN A 703 -39.59 10.70 -19.87
CA ASN A 703 -40.15 9.90 -20.95
C ASN A 703 -40.56 10.70 -22.18
N THR A 704 -41.06 11.94 -21.99
CA THR A 704 -41.62 12.80 -23.06
C THR A 704 -40.72 13.99 -23.43
N ARG A 705 -39.69 14.28 -22.65
CA ARG A 705 -38.79 15.42 -22.88
C ARG A 705 -37.34 14.98 -22.87
N SER A 706 -36.56 15.48 -23.83
CA SER A 706 -35.11 15.30 -23.81
C SER A 706 -34.43 16.02 -22.63
N PRO A 707 -33.22 15.62 -22.21
CA PRO A 707 -32.42 16.43 -21.33
C PRO A 707 -32.25 17.86 -21.84
N PRO A 708 -32.06 18.87 -20.98
CA PRO A 708 -31.72 20.20 -21.38
C PRO A 708 -30.48 20.24 -22.29
N ARG A 709 -30.42 21.18 -23.23
CA ARG A 709 -29.27 21.31 -24.12
C ARG A 709 -28.06 21.78 -23.32
N LEU A 710 -26.92 21.15 -23.56
CA LEU A 710 -25.62 21.66 -23.14
C LEU A 710 -25.32 22.87 -24.06
N GLU A 711 -25.44 24.08 -23.55
CA GLU A 711 -24.97 25.26 -24.27
C GLU A 711 -23.43 25.20 -24.37
N ARG A 712 -22.86 25.78 -25.44
CA ARG A 712 -21.43 25.71 -25.70
C ARG A 712 -20.68 26.37 -24.53
N VAL A 713 -19.88 25.60 -23.83
CA VAL A 713 -18.87 26.15 -22.91
C VAL A 713 -17.92 27.02 -23.73
N PRO A 714 -17.75 28.31 -23.43
CA PRO A 714 -16.77 29.15 -24.10
C PRO A 714 -15.39 28.53 -23.97
N THR A 715 -14.66 28.44 -25.07
CA THR A 715 -13.32 27.87 -25.15
C THR A 715 -12.23 28.75 -24.52
N THR A 716 -12.59 29.91 -24.03
CA THR A 716 -11.67 30.89 -23.44
C THR A 716 -12.24 31.40 -22.13
N LEU A 717 -11.83 30.78 -21.04
CA LEU A 717 -11.75 31.45 -19.75
C LEU A 717 -10.53 32.40 -19.86
N THR A 718 -10.76 33.65 -20.27
CA THR A 718 -9.78 34.69 -20.05
C THR A 718 -9.66 34.90 -18.56
N MET A 719 -8.45 34.69 -18.02
CA MET A 719 -8.09 35.14 -16.68
C MET A 719 -8.51 36.60 -16.51
N PRO A 720 -8.94 37.03 -15.34
CA PRO A 720 -9.39 38.41 -15.13
C PRO A 720 -8.19 39.35 -15.07
N ASP A 721 -7.67 39.70 -16.23
CA ASP A 721 -6.88 40.92 -16.39
C ASP A 721 -7.87 42.01 -16.77
N GLY A 722 -7.92 43.04 -15.94
CA GLY A 722 -8.91 44.03 -15.85
C GLY A 722 -9.27 44.76 -17.14
N ALA A 723 -10.50 45.29 -17.11
CA ALA A 723 -11.12 46.30 -17.92
C ALA A 723 -11.56 45.89 -19.33
N GLY A 724 -12.82 45.55 -19.43
CA GLY A 724 -13.59 45.56 -20.68
C GLY A 724 -15.07 45.50 -20.34
N ASN A 725 -15.73 46.62 -20.34
CA ASN A 725 -17.19 46.74 -20.31
C ASN A 725 -17.78 45.91 -21.47
N ASP A 726 -18.50 44.86 -21.18
CA ASP A 726 -19.65 44.51 -21.96
C ASP A 726 -20.62 43.71 -21.09
N THR A 727 -21.74 44.33 -20.87
CA THR A 727 -22.92 43.81 -20.19
C THR A 727 -23.62 42.80 -21.08
N ASP A 728 -23.35 41.52 -20.88
CA ASP A 728 -24.23 40.43 -21.24
C ASP A 728 -24.55 39.62 -20.00
N GLU A 729 -25.71 39.85 -19.39
CA GLU A 729 -26.26 39.27 -18.18
C GLU A 729 -26.67 37.79 -18.32
N ASP A 730 -26.36 37.12 -19.41
CA ASP A 730 -26.65 35.72 -19.68
C ASP A 730 -25.35 34.92 -19.95
N SER A 731 -24.50 34.84 -18.97
CA SER A 731 -23.34 33.96 -19.06
C SER A 731 -23.68 32.56 -18.51
N PRO A 732 -23.77 31.52 -19.35
CA PRO A 732 -24.22 30.17 -18.96
C PRO A 732 -23.17 29.38 -18.20
N ILE A 733 -21.97 29.91 -17.96
CA ILE A 733 -20.83 29.17 -17.42
C ILE A 733 -21.06 28.70 -15.98
N ASP A 734 -21.73 29.50 -15.16
CA ASP A 734 -21.95 29.19 -13.74
C ASP A 734 -23.02 28.12 -13.50
N SER A 735 -23.85 27.80 -14.48
CA SER A 735 -24.89 26.77 -14.36
C SER A 735 -24.42 25.34 -14.68
N GLU A 736 -23.24 25.18 -15.31
CA GLU A 736 -22.74 23.89 -15.78
C GLU A 736 -21.69 23.25 -14.88
N LEU A 737 -21.05 24.01 -14.01
CA LEU A 737 -20.07 23.51 -13.04
C LEU A 737 -20.71 23.49 -11.65
N ASP A 738 -20.67 22.35 -10.98
CA ASP A 738 -21.05 22.26 -9.59
C ASP A 738 -19.91 22.71 -8.67
N GLU A 739 -20.22 22.86 -7.40
CA GLU A 739 -19.29 23.37 -6.40
C GLU A 739 -18.05 22.49 -6.22
N ASN A 740 -18.10 21.20 -6.55
CA ASN A 740 -16.91 20.31 -6.49
C ASN A 740 -15.86 20.71 -7.54
N TRP A 741 -16.32 21.07 -8.75
CA TRP A 741 -15.44 21.57 -9.79
C TRP A 741 -14.97 22.98 -9.50
N LEU A 742 -15.87 23.86 -9.03
CA LEU A 742 -15.53 25.24 -8.65
C LEU A 742 -14.49 25.26 -7.52
N LEU A 743 -14.64 24.42 -6.49
CA LEU A 743 -13.66 24.31 -5.42
C LEU A 743 -12.29 23.84 -5.94
N TRP A 744 -12.26 22.87 -6.86
CA TRP A 744 -10.99 22.41 -7.41
C TRP A 744 -10.35 23.46 -8.33
N LEU A 745 -11.12 24.15 -9.13
CA LEU A 745 -10.63 25.30 -9.92
C LEU A 745 -10.04 26.38 -9.02
N GLU A 746 -10.71 26.72 -7.93
CA GLU A 746 -10.22 27.70 -6.94
C GLU A 746 -8.88 27.23 -6.31
N LEU A 747 -8.77 25.95 -5.94
CA LEU A 747 -7.51 25.39 -5.43
C LEU A 747 -6.38 25.48 -6.48
N CYS A 748 -6.68 25.23 -7.75
CA CYS A 748 -5.68 25.31 -8.82
C CYS A 748 -5.17 26.75 -9.02
N THR A 749 -5.99 27.77 -8.78
CA THR A 749 -5.55 29.19 -8.86
C THR A 749 -4.59 29.55 -7.72
N LYS A 750 -4.73 28.90 -6.55
CA LYS A 750 -3.89 29.16 -5.39
C LYS A 750 -2.48 28.59 -5.53
N HIS A 751 -2.34 27.39 -6.09
CA HIS A 751 -1.02 26.82 -6.35
C HIS A 751 -1.06 25.63 -7.32
N PRO A 752 -0.10 25.47 -8.25
CA PRO A 752 -0.04 24.36 -9.23
C PRO A 752 0.01 22.96 -8.63
N LYS A 753 0.43 22.78 -7.36
CA LYS A 753 0.45 21.48 -6.69
C LYS A 753 -0.92 20.82 -6.52
N PHE A 754 -1.99 21.58 -6.69
CA PHE A 754 -3.36 21.08 -6.70
C PHE A 754 -3.83 20.59 -8.06
N GLY A 755 -2.94 20.58 -9.06
CA GLY A 755 -3.20 20.06 -10.40
C GLY A 755 -3.82 21.10 -11.33
N ASN A 756 -4.57 20.62 -12.34
CA ASN A 756 -5.20 21.44 -13.37
C ASN A 756 -6.62 20.95 -13.65
N ALA A 757 -7.58 21.43 -12.88
CA ALA A 757 -8.99 21.07 -13.01
C ALA A 757 -9.57 21.43 -14.38
N TYR A 758 -9.06 22.53 -14.98
CA TYR A 758 -9.52 23.05 -16.27
C TYR A 758 -9.44 22.00 -17.38
N ASN A 759 -8.36 21.21 -17.45
CA ASN A 759 -8.19 20.16 -18.45
C ASN A 759 -9.28 19.07 -18.39
N PHE A 760 -9.91 18.89 -17.23
CA PHE A 760 -10.94 17.86 -17.03
C PHE A 760 -12.37 18.40 -17.12
N CYS A 761 -12.64 19.61 -16.67
CA CYS A 761 -13.99 20.13 -16.55
C CYS A 761 -14.50 20.79 -17.85
N THR A 762 -13.62 21.33 -18.72
CA THR A 762 -14.01 22.07 -19.91
C THR A 762 -14.16 21.21 -21.16
N ARG A 763 -13.52 20.04 -21.21
CA ARG A 763 -13.54 19.15 -22.39
C ARG A 763 -14.76 18.25 -22.45
N VAL A 764 -15.95 18.84 -22.28
CA VAL A 764 -17.24 18.14 -22.20
C VAL A 764 -17.52 17.32 -23.45
N HIS A 765 -17.24 17.83 -24.65
CA HIS A 765 -17.49 17.13 -25.89
C HIS A 765 -16.73 15.82 -26.00
N GLU A 766 -15.52 15.73 -25.46
CA GLU A 766 -14.70 14.52 -25.45
C GLU A 766 -15.08 13.55 -24.31
N SER A 767 -15.61 14.07 -23.21
CA SER A 767 -15.85 13.31 -21.97
C SER A 767 -17.31 12.92 -21.73
N ARG A 768 -18.26 13.56 -22.42
CA ARG A 768 -19.69 13.29 -22.21
C ARG A 768 -20.11 11.90 -22.67
N ILE A 769 -21.02 11.33 -21.92
CA ILE A 769 -21.73 10.09 -22.24
C ILE A 769 -23.21 10.38 -22.03
N GLU A 770 -24.07 9.75 -22.80
CA GLU A 770 -25.49 9.70 -22.51
C GLU A 770 -25.87 8.31 -22.04
N SER A 771 -26.54 8.25 -20.91
CA SER A 771 -27.11 7.05 -20.33
C SER A 771 -28.63 7.19 -20.19
N PHE A 772 -29.28 6.09 -19.92
CA PHE A 772 -30.71 6.07 -19.65
C PHE A 772 -31.08 4.92 -18.75
N THR A 773 -32.13 5.10 -17.99
CA THR A 773 -32.77 4.03 -17.19
C THR A 773 -34.17 3.78 -17.74
N ILE A 774 -34.51 2.52 -17.96
CA ILE A 774 -35.83 2.11 -18.40
C ILE A 774 -36.48 1.34 -17.27
N THR A 775 -37.66 1.77 -16.85
CA THR A 775 -38.53 1.14 -15.86
C THR A 775 -39.70 0.53 -16.61
N PHE A 776 -39.85 -0.79 -16.53
CA PHE A 776 -40.92 -1.53 -17.18
C PHE A 776 -41.95 -1.96 -16.13
N SER A 777 -43.21 -1.72 -16.40
CA SER A 777 -44.35 -2.22 -15.59
C SER A 777 -44.87 -3.56 -16.06
N SER A 778 -44.27 -4.15 -17.09
CA SER A 778 -44.59 -5.44 -17.67
C SER A 778 -43.32 -6.25 -17.93
N PRO A 779 -43.31 -7.58 -17.66
CA PRO A 779 -42.16 -8.46 -17.91
C PRO A 779 -41.93 -8.77 -19.40
N GLU A 780 -42.74 -8.20 -20.30
CA GLU A 780 -42.70 -8.52 -21.73
C GLU A 780 -41.36 -8.27 -22.37
N PHE A 781 -40.73 -7.11 -22.08
CA PHE A 781 -39.41 -6.76 -22.63
C PHE A 781 -38.37 -7.79 -22.23
N PHE A 782 -38.27 -8.13 -20.95
CA PHE A 782 -37.26 -9.07 -20.45
C PHE A 782 -37.52 -10.50 -20.94
N THR A 783 -38.79 -10.93 -21.01
CA THR A 783 -39.17 -12.25 -21.53
C THR A 783 -38.80 -12.39 -23.01
N ARG A 784 -39.11 -11.39 -23.84
CA ARG A 784 -38.70 -11.38 -25.25
C ARG A 784 -37.20 -11.34 -25.42
N LEU A 785 -36.51 -10.55 -24.57
CA LEU A 785 -35.07 -10.44 -24.61
C LEU A 785 -34.39 -11.76 -24.23
N ALA A 786 -34.85 -12.42 -23.17
CA ALA A 786 -34.39 -13.75 -22.76
C ALA A 786 -34.59 -14.78 -23.85
N GLY A 787 -35.80 -14.78 -24.50
CA GLY A 787 -36.12 -15.63 -25.64
C GLY A 787 -35.20 -15.44 -26.86
N THR A 788 -34.78 -14.16 -27.13
CA THR A 788 -33.93 -13.81 -28.28
C THR A 788 -32.47 -14.12 -27.99
N THR A 789 -32.02 -13.88 -26.77
CA THR A 789 -30.60 -13.92 -26.40
C THR A 789 -30.19 -15.18 -25.64
N GLY A 790 -31.16 -15.88 -25.03
CA GLY A 790 -30.92 -16.97 -24.10
C GLY A 790 -30.27 -16.51 -22.79
N ASN A 791 -30.40 -15.22 -22.45
CA ASN A 791 -29.81 -14.63 -21.23
C ASN A 791 -30.92 -14.14 -20.30
N ASP A 792 -30.91 -14.60 -19.07
CA ASP A 792 -31.73 -14.05 -17.99
C ASP A 792 -31.08 -12.77 -17.42
N PRO A 793 -31.87 -11.91 -16.75
CA PRO A 793 -31.31 -10.78 -16.00
C PRO A 793 -30.27 -11.25 -15.01
N GLY A 794 -29.12 -10.54 -14.95
CA GLY A 794 -28.03 -10.95 -14.09
C GLY A 794 -26.78 -10.06 -14.17
N PRO A 795 -25.79 -10.29 -13.32
CA PRO A 795 -24.63 -9.42 -13.17
C PRO A 795 -23.84 -9.23 -14.46
N ASN A 796 -23.80 -10.21 -15.34
CA ASN A 796 -23.00 -10.20 -16.57
C ASN A 796 -23.81 -10.02 -17.84
N THR A 797 -25.13 -9.74 -17.74
CA THR A 797 -25.96 -9.57 -18.92
C THR A 797 -25.77 -8.19 -19.53
N ILE A 798 -24.90 -8.13 -20.53
CA ILE A 798 -24.55 -6.94 -21.30
C ILE A 798 -24.86 -7.21 -22.77
N LEU A 799 -25.68 -6.33 -23.36
CA LEU A 799 -26.15 -6.45 -24.73
C LEU A 799 -25.77 -5.19 -25.49
N THR A 800 -25.02 -5.32 -26.56
CA THR A 800 -24.64 -4.17 -27.42
C THR A 800 -25.31 -4.32 -28.78
N LEU A 801 -26.07 -3.31 -29.16
CA LEU A 801 -26.68 -3.17 -30.48
C LEU A 801 -25.59 -2.72 -31.45
N ARG A 802 -24.98 -3.67 -32.15
CA ARG A 802 -23.84 -3.43 -33.03
C ARG A 802 -24.16 -2.50 -34.19
N ASP A 803 -25.32 -2.67 -34.74
CA ASP A 803 -25.74 -1.96 -35.95
C ASP A 803 -26.37 -0.60 -35.67
N SER A 804 -26.47 -0.20 -34.37
CA SER A 804 -26.96 1.12 -33.98
C SER A 804 -25.90 2.19 -34.22
N SER A 805 -26.28 3.26 -34.91
CA SER A 805 -25.43 4.44 -35.10
C SER A 805 -25.01 5.08 -33.78
N TRP A 806 -25.84 4.99 -32.74
CA TRP A 806 -25.51 5.44 -31.39
C TRP A 806 -24.58 4.48 -30.62
N LEU A 807 -24.45 3.24 -31.11
CA LEU A 807 -23.71 2.14 -30.44
C LEU A 807 -24.23 1.96 -28.99
N ILE A 808 -25.51 1.61 -28.91
CA ILE A 808 -26.21 1.43 -27.63
C ILE A 808 -25.76 0.14 -26.96
N THR A 809 -25.49 0.23 -25.67
CA THR A 809 -25.25 -0.93 -24.81
C THR A 809 -26.27 -0.95 -23.69
N LEU A 810 -26.99 -2.05 -23.55
CA LEU A 810 -27.92 -2.31 -22.47
C LEU A 810 -27.30 -3.20 -21.42
N ARG A 811 -27.55 -2.90 -20.19
CA ARG A 811 -27.20 -3.70 -19.05
C ARG A 811 -28.44 -4.13 -18.30
N ILE A 812 -28.62 -5.44 -18.18
CA ILE A 812 -29.81 -6.06 -17.60
C ILE A 812 -29.41 -6.64 -16.25
N PRO A 813 -29.52 -5.86 -15.16
CA PRO A 813 -29.14 -6.33 -13.83
C PRO A 813 -30.11 -7.39 -13.31
N ALA A 814 -29.67 -8.15 -12.30
CA ALA A 814 -30.57 -8.96 -11.49
C ALA A 814 -31.59 -8.05 -10.80
N GLN A 815 -32.84 -8.52 -10.71
CA GLN A 815 -33.92 -7.79 -10.08
C GLN A 815 -34.14 -8.26 -8.63
N PRO A 816 -34.58 -7.42 -7.71
CA PRO A 816 -34.79 -5.98 -7.84
C PRO A 816 -33.46 -5.18 -7.74
N VAL A 817 -33.42 -4.01 -8.41
CA VAL A 817 -32.26 -3.08 -8.38
C VAL A 817 -32.39 -2.09 -7.22
N PHE A 818 -33.61 -1.81 -6.80
CA PHE A 818 -33.94 -0.88 -5.71
C PHE A 818 -34.70 -1.62 -4.59
N PRO A 819 -34.45 -1.24 -3.32
CA PRO A 819 -35.15 -1.89 -2.18
C PRO A 819 -36.67 -1.74 -2.20
N ASP A 820 -37.18 -0.63 -2.73
CA ASP A 820 -38.57 -0.27 -2.84
C ASP A 820 -39.23 -0.70 -4.15
N GLN A 821 -38.48 -1.38 -5.03
CA GLN A 821 -38.97 -1.84 -6.34
C GLN A 821 -40.04 -2.91 -6.19
N PRO A 822 -41.27 -2.67 -6.68
CA PRO A 822 -42.31 -3.70 -6.69
C PRO A 822 -41.96 -4.91 -7.56
N ALA A 823 -42.48 -6.08 -7.20
CA ALA A 823 -42.14 -7.33 -7.88
C ALA A 823 -42.55 -7.41 -9.38
N ASN A 824 -43.51 -6.58 -9.79
CA ASN A 824 -43.95 -6.47 -11.19
C ASN A 824 -43.20 -5.41 -11.98
N ILE A 825 -42.28 -4.69 -11.37
CA ILE A 825 -41.45 -3.67 -12.02
C ILE A 825 -40.07 -4.26 -12.30
N GLU A 826 -39.60 -4.05 -13.52
CA GLU A 826 -38.28 -4.46 -13.96
C GLU A 826 -37.51 -3.23 -14.45
N VAL A 827 -36.22 -3.12 -14.10
CA VAL A 827 -35.39 -1.97 -14.43
C VAL A 827 -34.16 -2.41 -15.21
N CYS A 828 -33.88 -1.74 -16.33
CA CYS A 828 -32.61 -1.86 -17.02
C CYS A 828 -31.96 -0.49 -17.21
N TRP A 829 -30.66 -0.53 -17.39
CA TRP A 829 -29.83 0.64 -17.63
C TRP A 829 -29.08 0.50 -18.95
N GLY A 830 -28.92 1.59 -19.66
CA GLY A 830 -28.14 1.60 -20.90
C GLY A 830 -27.38 2.88 -21.11
N TYR A 831 -26.48 2.86 -22.08
CA TYR A 831 -25.71 4.02 -22.50
C TYR A 831 -25.35 3.94 -23.98
N ALA A 832 -25.08 5.12 -24.57
CA ALA A 832 -24.59 5.24 -25.94
C ALA A 832 -23.18 5.83 -25.97
N LEU A 833 -22.34 5.29 -26.85
CA LEU A 833 -20.97 5.81 -27.05
C LEU A 833 -20.89 6.93 -28.08
N HIS A 834 -21.88 7.02 -28.99
CA HIS A 834 -21.99 8.02 -30.03
C HIS A 834 -23.30 8.80 -30.00
N PRO A 835 -23.64 9.45 -28.88
CA PRO A 835 -24.94 10.11 -28.72
C PRO A 835 -25.11 11.32 -29.65
N ASP A 836 -24.01 11.79 -30.23
CA ASP A 836 -23.97 12.91 -31.19
C ASP A 836 -24.43 12.53 -32.61
N LYS A 837 -24.44 11.21 -32.91
CA LYS A 837 -24.86 10.76 -34.23
C LYS A 837 -26.38 10.74 -34.35
N VAL A 838 -26.86 10.92 -35.55
CA VAL A 838 -28.28 10.76 -35.88
C VAL A 838 -28.65 9.28 -35.75
N GLY A 839 -29.78 8.97 -35.12
CA GLY A 839 -30.27 7.62 -34.98
C GLY A 839 -30.69 7.01 -36.33
N ASP A 840 -30.81 5.70 -36.36
CA ASP A 840 -31.13 4.94 -37.57
C ASP A 840 -32.63 4.96 -37.88
N TYR A 841 -33.45 5.06 -36.83
CA TYR A 841 -34.92 5.12 -36.93
C TYR A 841 -35.47 6.46 -36.41
N VAL A 842 -34.87 6.98 -35.35
CA VAL A 842 -35.18 8.33 -34.84
C VAL A 842 -34.20 9.31 -35.50
N SER A 843 -34.71 10.13 -36.42
CA SER A 843 -33.91 11.01 -37.31
C SER A 843 -33.32 12.23 -36.59
N LYS A 844 -32.78 12.05 -35.38
CA LYS A 844 -32.07 13.07 -34.58
C LYS A 844 -31.02 12.48 -33.67
N PRO A 845 -30.02 13.25 -33.22
CA PRO A 845 -29.04 12.79 -32.25
C PRO A 845 -29.70 12.41 -30.94
N MET A 846 -29.15 11.36 -30.27
CA MET A 846 -29.69 10.88 -29.01
C MET A 846 -29.77 11.97 -27.94
N LEU A 847 -28.80 12.88 -27.89
CA LEU A 847 -28.74 14.03 -26.98
C LEU A 847 -30.03 14.91 -27.00
N TYR A 848 -30.82 14.81 -28.05
CA TYR A 848 -32.07 15.58 -28.22
C TYR A 848 -33.30 14.71 -28.21
N CYS A 849 -33.14 13.42 -27.82
CA CYS A 849 -34.22 12.47 -27.75
C CYS A 849 -34.88 12.46 -26.37
N SER A 850 -36.20 12.32 -26.35
CA SER A 850 -36.94 11.97 -25.16
C SER A 850 -36.73 10.49 -24.82
N GLY A 851 -37.12 10.06 -23.62
CA GLY A 851 -37.00 8.68 -23.23
C GLY A 851 -37.77 7.74 -24.14
N GLU A 852 -38.98 8.13 -24.58
CA GLU A 852 -39.81 7.32 -25.49
C GLU A 852 -39.13 7.18 -26.87
N GLU A 853 -38.48 8.20 -27.38
CA GLU A 853 -37.73 8.13 -28.63
C GLU A 853 -36.49 7.22 -28.52
N ILE A 854 -35.76 7.26 -27.40
CA ILE A 854 -34.63 6.36 -27.17
C ILE A 854 -35.12 4.89 -27.13
N LEU A 855 -36.21 4.62 -26.44
CA LEU A 855 -36.75 3.28 -26.38
C LEU A 855 -37.31 2.82 -27.74
N THR A 856 -37.88 3.73 -28.52
CA THR A 856 -38.34 3.46 -29.89
C THR A 856 -37.17 3.05 -30.80
N GLU A 857 -36.04 3.74 -30.74
CA GLU A 857 -34.82 3.36 -31.47
C GLU A 857 -34.32 1.96 -31.07
N ILE A 858 -34.29 1.67 -29.76
CA ILE A 858 -33.89 0.35 -29.25
C ILE A 858 -34.83 -0.76 -29.76
N LEU A 859 -36.16 -0.57 -29.65
CA LEU A 859 -37.15 -1.56 -30.06
C LEU A 859 -37.10 -1.76 -31.58
N SER A 860 -36.89 -0.72 -32.36
CA SER A 860 -36.72 -0.79 -33.81
C SER A 860 -35.47 -1.58 -34.20
N HIS A 861 -34.35 -1.40 -33.50
CA HIS A 861 -33.18 -2.26 -33.70
C HIS A 861 -33.42 -3.71 -33.31
N LEU A 862 -34.25 -3.96 -32.29
CA LEU A 862 -34.67 -5.31 -31.91
C LEU A 862 -35.72 -5.89 -32.86
N ARG A 863 -36.29 -5.08 -33.77
CA ARG A 863 -37.40 -5.45 -34.69
C ARG A 863 -38.64 -5.89 -33.94
N TRP A 864 -38.92 -5.23 -32.83
CA TRP A 864 -40.14 -5.47 -32.02
C TRP A 864 -41.11 -4.35 -32.25
N GLU A 865 -42.45 -4.73 -32.28
CA GLU A 865 -43.51 -3.76 -32.32
C GLU A 865 -43.48 -2.89 -31.06
N PRO A 866 -43.31 -1.55 -31.19
CA PRO A 866 -43.05 -0.67 -30.06
C PRO A 866 -44.25 -0.36 -29.20
N GLU A 867 -45.48 -0.31 -29.75
CA GLU A 867 -46.66 0.27 -29.10
C GLU A 867 -47.01 -0.31 -27.74
N GLN A 868 -46.90 -1.63 -27.57
CA GLN A 868 -47.29 -2.29 -26.34
C GLN A 868 -46.20 -2.12 -25.23
N ILE A 869 -44.93 -2.13 -25.61
CA ILE A 869 -43.83 -1.98 -24.66
C ILE A 869 -43.74 -0.50 -24.24
N LEU A 870 -43.89 0.45 -25.17
CA LEU A 870 -43.85 1.87 -24.86
C LEU A 870 -44.93 2.30 -23.85
N LYS A 871 -46.15 1.73 -23.95
CA LYS A 871 -47.23 2.00 -22.98
C LYS A 871 -46.93 1.57 -21.55
N ASN A 872 -46.02 0.60 -21.39
CA ASN A 872 -45.68 -0.03 -20.12
C ASN A 872 -44.23 0.27 -19.72
N ALA A 873 -43.60 1.33 -20.25
CA ALA A 873 -42.21 1.70 -19.96
C ALA A 873 -42.06 3.19 -19.74
N ILE A 874 -41.22 3.52 -18.80
CA ILE A 874 -40.75 4.91 -18.55
C ILE A 874 -39.24 4.93 -18.73
N THR A 875 -38.77 5.73 -19.65
CA THR A 875 -37.33 5.88 -19.90
C THR A 875 -36.89 7.27 -19.47
N VAL A 876 -35.88 7.32 -18.62
CA VAL A 876 -35.27 8.54 -18.10
C VAL A 876 -33.88 8.72 -18.76
N PRO A 877 -33.74 9.58 -19.77
CA PRO A 877 -32.46 9.87 -20.38
C PRO A 877 -31.61 10.81 -19.50
N CYS A 878 -30.30 10.65 -19.55
CA CYS A 878 -29.37 11.30 -18.63
C CYS A 878 -28.07 11.66 -19.35
N ILE A 879 -27.80 12.94 -19.61
CA ILE A 879 -26.50 13.39 -20.13
C ILE A 879 -25.56 13.55 -18.98
N GLN A 880 -24.43 12.87 -19.05
CA GLN A 880 -23.33 12.92 -18.09
C GLN A 880 -22.15 13.66 -18.72
N PRO A 881 -22.00 14.97 -18.50
CA PRO A 881 -21.04 15.80 -19.25
C PRO A 881 -19.58 15.42 -19.05
N ARG A 882 -19.24 14.88 -17.86
CA ARG A 882 -17.87 14.63 -17.44
C ARG A 882 -17.59 13.16 -17.09
N ALA A 883 -18.45 12.23 -17.50
CA ALA A 883 -18.33 10.80 -17.13
C ALA A 883 -16.99 10.16 -17.54
N ALA A 884 -16.42 10.55 -18.67
CA ALA A 884 -15.14 10.03 -19.15
C ALA A 884 -13.96 11.02 -18.96
N SER A 885 -14.14 12.09 -18.19
CA SER A 885 -13.11 13.12 -18.02
C SER A 885 -11.82 12.58 -17.38
N THR A 886 -11.91 11.57 -16.52
CA THR A 886 -10.75 10.88 -15.95
C THR A 886 -9.89 10.15 -16.98
N LEU A 887 -10.40 9.90 -18.17
CA LEU A 887 -9.71 9.21 -19.26
C LEU A 887 -9.09 10.15 -20.30
N LEU A 888 -9.30 11.46 -20.17
CA LEU A 888 -8.76 12.45 -21.10
C LEU A 888 -7.23 12.48 -21.10
N PRO A 889 -6.60 12.77 -22.25
CA PRO A 889 -5.17 13.03 -22.32
C PRO A 889 -4.79 14.22 -21.43
N ARG A 890 -3.73 14.07 -20.67
CA ARG A 890 -3.30 15.01 -19.66
C ARG A 890 -1.79 14.95 -19.42
N ASP A 891 -1.26 15.98 -18.83
CA ASP A 891 0.08 15.95 -18.26
C ASP A 891 0.09 15.24 -16.91
N PRO A 892 1.24 14.66 -16.50
CA PRO A 892 1.35 13.96 -15.20
C PRO A 892 1.00 14.86 -14.02
N GLU A 893 1.22 16.16 -14.12
CA GLU A 893 1.01 17.16 -13.07
C GLU A 893 -0.42 17.67 -13.00
N ASP A 894 -1.25 17.40 -14.01
CA ASP A 894 -2.67 17.80 -14.00
C ASP A 894 -3.47 17.16 -12.88
N ARG A 895 -3.04 16.00 -12.37
CA ARG A 895 -3.61 15.37 -11.17
C ARG A 895 -2.67 15.55 -9.99
N PRO A 896 -3.14 16.12 -8.87
CA PRO A 896 -2.34 16.20 -7.66
C PRO A 896 -2.08 14.82 -7.07
N THR A 897 -0.99 14.69 -6.33
CA THR A 897 -0.76 13.51 -5.47
C THR A 897 -1.74 13.51 -4.29
N VAL A 898 -2.05 12.35 -3.72
CA VAL A 898 -2.98 12.20 -2.59
C VAL A 898 -2.66 13.14 -1.43
N ILE A 899 -1.40 13.32 -1.11
CA ILE A 899 -0.94 14.41 -0.25
C ILE A 899 -0.13 15.35 -1.14
N PRO A 900 -0.64 16.55 -1.45
CA PRO A 900 0.09 17.51 -2.26
C PRO A 900 1.44 17.87 -1.61
N LYS A 901 2.48 18.02 -2.42
CA LYS A 901 3.83 18.26 -1.94
C LYS A 901 3.90 19.47 -1.01
N GLY A 902 4.53 19.32 0.15
CA GLY A 902 4.65 20.38 1.16
C GLY A 902 3.40 20.63 2.00
N MET A 903 2.29 19.90 1.79
CA MET A 903 1.11 20.00 2.64
C MET A 903 1.27 19.13 3.89
N HIS A 904 0.95 19.70 5.06
CA HIS A 904 1.11 19.03 6.35
C HIS A 904 -0.19 18.40 6.89
N ASN A 905 -1.33 19.04 6.66
CA ASN A 905 -2.62 18.63 7.23
C ASN A 905 -3.74 18.46 6.21
N MET A 906 -3.42 18.39 4.91
CA MET A 906 -4.41 18.23 3.86
C MET A 906 -4.07 17.05 2.96
N ALA A 907 -5.07 16.24 2.65
CA ALA A 907 -5.05 15.26 1.58
C ALA A 907 -6.18 15.51 0.59
N VAL A 908 -5.96 15.11 -0.65
CA VAL A 908 -6.98 15.13 -1.71
C VAL A 908 -7.27 13.70 -2.15
N ILE A 909 -8.55 13.39 -2.38
CA ILE A 909 -9.03 12.05 -2.69
C ILE A 909 -10.03 12.09 -3.87
N GLY A 910 -10.43 10.90 -4.32
CA GLY A 910 -11.38 10.76 -5.43
C GLY A 910 -10.72 10.33 -6.74
N PRO A 911 -11.44 10.37 -7.86
CA PRO A 911 -10.94 9.86 -9.14
C PRO A 911 -9.91 10.78 -9.82
N PHE A 912 -9.72 12.00 -9.33
CA PHE A 912 -8.84 13.00 -9.94
C PHE A 912 -7.51 13.18 -9.21
N VAL A 913 -7.13 12.30 -8.31
CA VAL A 913 -5.79 12.25 -7.72
C VAL A 913 -4.89 11.32 -8.53
N GLU A 914 -3.57 11.49 -8.47
CA GLU A 914 -2.64 10.60 -9.16
C GLU A 914 -2.22 9.45 -8.24
N ILE A 915 -2.59 8.23 -8.63
CA ILE A 915 -2.12 6.99 -8.02
C ILE A 915 -1.36 6.21 -9.10
N PRO A 916 -0.03 6.15 -9.03
CA PRO A 916 0.79 5.51 -10.06
C PRO A 916 0.43 4.04 -10.28
N ASP A 917 0.37 3.64 -11.55
CA ASP A 917 0.11 2.25 -11.98
C ASP A 917 -1.31 1.70 -11.69
N GLU A 918 -2.23 2.48 -11.13
CA GLU A 918 -3.60 2.06 -10.83
C GLU A 918 -4.61 2.54 -11.87
N VAL A 919 -5.74 1.85 -12.00
CA VAL A 919 -6.77 2.11 -13.01
C VAL A 919 -7.88 2.99 -12.43
N VAL A 920 -7.99 4.20 -12.92
CA VAL A 920 -8.89 5.24 -12.39
C VAL A 920 -10.38 4.92 -12.47
N VAL A 921 -10.80 4.08 -13.42
CA VAL A 921 -12.23 3.76 -13.61
C VAL A 921 -12.78 2.76 -12.59
N THR A 922 -11.94 2.21 -11.71
CA THR A 922 -12.37 1.26 -10.67
C THR A 922 -12.79 2.00 -9.40
N THR A 923 -13.79 1.47 -8.69
CA THR A 923 -14.18 1.98 -7.36
C THR A 923 -13.03 1.83 -6.36
N ASP A 924 -12.23 0.77 -6.50
CA ASP A 924 -11.05 0.52 -5.67
C ASP A 924 -10.01 1.67 -5.74
N TYR A 925 -9.90 2.34 -6.88
CA TYR A 925 -9.01 3.52 -7.01
C TYR A 925 -9.34 4.60 -5.98
N SER A 926 -10.62 4.92 -5.85
CA SER A 926 -11.13 5.92 -4.90
C SER A 926 -10.94 5.48 -3.44
N VAL A 927 -11.20 4.21 -3.16
CA VAL A 927 -10.98 3.61 -1.83
C VAL A 927 -9.50 3.60 -1.47
N ARG A 928 -8.65 3.23 -2.41
CA ARG A 928 -7.17 3.23 -2.25
C ARG A 928 -6.62 4.62 -1.97
N GLY A 929 -7.09 5.63 -2.70
CA GLY A 929 -6.72 7.03 -2.46
C GLY A 929 -7.07 7.48 -1.05
N ALA A 930 -8.25 7.11 -0.54
CA ALA A 930 -8.68 7.41 0.82
C ALA A 930 -7.81 6.70 1.88
N GLN A 931 -7.47 5.43 1.69
CA GLN A 931 -6.53 4.71 2.57
C GLN A 931 -5.14 5.37 2.57
N MET A 932 -4.64 5.78 1.40
CA MET A 932 -3.37 6.49 1.29
C MET A 932 -3.41 7.83 2.02
N ALA A 933 -4.52 8.58 1.90
CA ALA A 933 -4.72 9.86 2.58
C ALA A 933 -4.68 9.71 4.09
N VAL A 934 -5.47 8.80 4.65
CA VAL A 934 -5.51 8.56 6.10
C VAL A 934 -4.15 8.10 6.61
N ARG A 935 -3.53 7.11 5.97
CA ARG A 935 -2.21 6.60 6.39
C ARG A 935 -1.13 7.67 6.31
N GLY A 936 -1.14 8.51 5.28
CA GLY A 936 -0.17 9.57 5.11
C GLY A 936 -0.33 10.70 6.12
N LEU A 937 -1.57 11.20 6.33
CA LEU A 937 -1.86 12.28 7.28
C LEU A 937 -1.64 11.83 8.74
N MET A 938 -1.99 10.59 9.06
CA MET A 938 -1.90 10.05 10.42
C MET A 938 -0.54 9.37 10.70
N GLY A 939 0.41 9.41 9.75
CA GLY A 939 1.72 8.79 9.92
C GLY A 939 1.70 7.27 10.09
N LEU A 940 0.63 6.58 9.65
CA LEU A 940 0.49 5.13 9.80
C LEU A 940 1.47 4.40 8.88
N GLY A 941 2.23 3.47 9.42
CA GLY A 941 3.19 2.68 8.67
C GLY A 941 2.55 1.69 7.69
N GLY A 942 3.34 1.25 6.71
CA GLY A 942 2.92 0.30 5.69
C GLY A 942 2.35 0.96 4.43
N SER A 943 2.81 0.51 3.27
CA SER A 943 2.23 0.92 1.98
C SER A 943 0.89 0.22 1.76
N VAL A 944 -0.09 0.95 1.22
CA VAL A 944 -1.32 0.33 0.71
C VAL A 944 -0.94 -0.75 -0.31
N ARG A 945 -1.46 -1.96 -0.15
CA ARG A 945 -1.10 -3.10 -1.00
C ARG A 945 -1.40 -2.78 -2.45
N LYS A 946 -0.43 -3.01 -3.34
CA LYS A 946 -0.62 -2.79 -4.79
C LYS A 946 -1.61 -3.82 -5.35
N SER A 947 -2.40 -3.40 -6.32
CA SER A 947 -3.27 -4.31 -7.06
C SER A 947 -2.46 -5.43 -7.74
N LYS A 948 -3.04 -6.61 -7.88
CA LYS A 948 -2.38 -7.72 -8.58
C LYS A 948 -2.18 -7.33 -10.04
N LYS A 949 -0.92 -7.22 -10.49
CA LYS A 949 -0.61 -7.10 -11.90
C LYS A 949 -0.78 -8.46 -12.55
N ALA A 950 -1.52 -8.52 -13.64
CA ALA A 950 -1.61 -9.74 -14.44
C ALA A 950 -0.23 -10.07 -15.07
N ASN A 951 0.09 -11.36 -15.19
CA ASN A 951 1.39 -11.79 -15.73
C ASN A 951 1.48 -11.44 -17.22
N ALA A 952 2.55 -10.73 -17.62
CA ALA A 952 2.80 -10.32 -19.00
C ALA A 952 2.84 -11.49 -20.02
N ILE A 953 2.95 -12.74 -19.56
CA ILE A 953 3.01 -13.94 -20.40
C ILE A 953 1.64 -14.29 -21.02
N SER A 954 0.52 -13.90 -20.38
CA SER A 954 -0.82 -14.16 -20.94
C SER A 954 -1.15 -13.27 -22.15
N PHE A 955 -0.48 -12.14 -22.30
CA PHE A 955 -0.68 -11.21 -23.40
C PHE A 955 -0.09 -11.74 -24.73
N LEU A 956 1.02 -12.50 -24.67
CA LEU A 956 1.65 -13.10 -25.84
C LEU A 956 0.84 -14.28 -26.43
N GLY A 957 -0.06 -14.88 -25.67
CA GLY A 957 -0.98 -15.93 -26.15
C GLY A 957 -2.22 -15.39 -26.89
N LEU A 958 -2.46 -14.09 -26.89
CA LEU A 958 -3.56 -13.40 -27.57
C LEU A 958 -3.11 -12.69 -28.88
N LEU A 959 -1.81 -12.55 -29.13
CA LEU A 959 -1.20 -12.12 -30.39
C LEU A 959 -0.82 -13.35 -31.25
#